data_e84976806cb48ecc2ddf4cf0dab8f1a0
#
_entry.id   e84976806cb48ecc2ddf4cf0dab8f1a0
#
_cell.length_a   1.000
_cell.length_b   1.000
_cell.length_c   1.000
_cell.angle_alpha   90.00
_cell.angle_beta   90.00
_cell.angle_gamma   90.00
#
_symmetry.space_group_name_H-M   'P 1'
#
loop_
_entity.id
_entity.type
_entity.pdbx_description
1 polymer ?
#
loop_
_entity_poly.entity_id
_entity_poly.type
_entity_poly.pdbx_seq_one_letter_code
_entity_poly.pdbx_strand_id
1 'polypeptide(L)'
;MGARRFKLLPLAIVDSNPQLAGAPYDATPQASAKGFSQPGEAARIDPLETSAVRVVVIENVSPLIDGGRHAVKRIAGDTMSVEADVFRDGHGRIAGALLYRERGANAWQETALVASENDRWHGSFVAANVGAYEYTLEAWPDPFATWRRDLAAKLEVKQPVALELMEGRTLVAGALARASGEDRTRLEALLRDFDRRDGDEGRSALLLGDQVIALLARQADRTAATRFEPVLRVEVDRAAAQFAAWYELFVRSQGTTPDVAGNFADAERRLPEIRAMGFDVVYLPPIHPIGRAFRKGRNNELECRPDDPGSPWAIGNENGGHTAIEPSLGTLADFDRFIAAARDNELEVALDYALQCSPDHPFVAEHPEWFNFRPDGSLKYAENPPKKYQDIVNFSWTGPHVAQLWAELRDIVLFWIGHGVRIFRVDNPHTKPFAFWEWMIADVRARHPDTIFLAEAFTRPKVMAELAKLGFSQSYTYFTWRNTKAELTEYVTELAQTELAEFYRPNFWPNTPDILSPFLQTGGRPAFRIRLVLAATLASTYGIYSGYELCEDDALLGREEYLNSEKFEIKVRDWNAPGNIRDDIAAINRIRRENPALHDWRHVSFYRADDDAVLFYGKRSGDNVLLVAVNLDPLAVHDPLLWLPTGDLGIADDEPYAVEELLGATKHVWRGSPHRWRLDPQLNPAAVFRLKVTP
;
A
#
# COMPACT_ATOMS: atom_id res chain seq x y z
N MET A 1 27.75 -27.75 2.82
CA MET A 1 28.48 -27.67 4.11
C MET A 1 28.86 -26.21 4.37
N GLY A 2 28.45 -25.64 5.49
CA GLY A 2 28.90 -24.33 5.98
C GLY A 2 27.85 -23.22 5.98
N ALA A 3 26.88 -23.30 6.89
CA ALA A 3 26.02 -22.19 7.22
C ALA A 3 26.83 -21.07 7.91
N ARG A 4 26.95 -19.91 7.32
CA ARG A 4 27.45 -18.70 7.98
C ARG A 4 26.27 -17.92 8.57
N ARG A 5 26.20 -17.91 9.88
CA ARG A 5 25.30 -17.01 10.66
C ARG A 5 25.80 -15.57 10.50
N PHE A 6 24.97 -14.71 9.95
CA PHE A 6 25.19 -13.26 10.03
C PHE A 6 24.77 -12.76 11.43
N LYS A 7 25.73 -12.17 12.14
CA LYS A 7 25.46 -11.42 13.37
C LYS A 7 24.95 -10.05 13.00
N LEU A 8 23.72 -9.74 13.44
CA LEU A 8 23.19 -8.38 13.51
C LEU A 8 24.01 -7.59 14.55
N LEU A 9 24.63 -6.51 14.11
CA LEU A 9 25.19 -5.48 14.99
C LEU A 9 24.06 -4.55 15.44
N PRO A 10 23.94 -4.24 16.73
CA PRO A 10 22.95 -3.30 17.21
C PRO A 10 23.39 -1.86 16.95
N LEU A 11 22.46 -1.04 16.42
CA LEU A 11 22.58 0.40 16.37
C LEU A 11 22.80 0.96 17.80
N ALA A 12 23.88 1.69 17.95
CA ALA A 12 24.22 2.37 19.20
C ALA A 12 23.23 3.49 19.48
N ILE A 13 22.43 3.31 20.51
CA ILE A 13 21.75 4.42 21.20
C ILE A 13 22.79 5.04 22.11
N VAL A 14 23.10 6.31 21.88
CA VAL A 14 23.92 7.10 22.79
C VAL A 14 23.05 7.50 23.96
N ASP A 15 23.14 6.74 25.05
CA ASP A 15 22.67 7.15 26.37
C ASP A 15 23.87 7.69 27.17
N SER A 16 23.86 8.97 27.41
CA SER A 16 24.75 9.63 28.36
C SER A 16 23.95 10.10 29.56
N ASN A 17 23.92 9.31 30.62
CA ASN A 17 23.93 9.85 31.97
C ASN A 17 24.37 8.82 33.02
N PRO A 18 25.47 9.01 33.73
CA PRO A 18 25.85 8.21 34.87
C PRO A 18 25.41 8.91 36.15
N GLN A 19 24.78 8.18 37.01
CA GLN A 19 24.79 8.26 38.47
C GLN A 19 23.43 7.97 39.08
N LEU A 20 23.34 6.77 39.64
CA LEU A 20 22.79 6.53 40.99
C LEU A 20 23.16 5.10 41.40
N ALA A 21 24.24 5.00 42.16
CA ALA A 21 24.59 3.80 42.94
C ALA A 21 23.77 3.80 44.22
N GLY A 22 23.19 2.66 44.57
CA GLY A 22 22.53 2.53 45.83
C GLY A 22 21.91 1.17 46.10
N ALA A 23 22.64 0.34 46.90
CA ALA A 23 22.26 -0.72 47.80
C ALA A 23 21.75 -2.09 47.21
N PRO A 24 22.28 -3.19 47.76
CA PRO A 24 21.94 -4.54 47.35
C PRO A 24 20.63 -5.01 48.00
N TYR A 25 19.73 -5.53 47.19
CA TYR A 25 18.57 -6.26 47.69
C TYR A 25 18.93 -7.74 47.83
N ASP A 26 19.10 -8.16 49.07
CA ASP A 26 19.25 -9.57 49.47
C ASP A 26 17.84 -10.14 49.61
N ALA A 27 17.44 -11.03 48.73
CA ALA A 27 16.22 -11.81 48.87
C ALA A 27 16.44 -13.22 48.35
N THR A 28 16.85 -14.08 49.25
CA THR A 28 16.74 -15.55 49.09
C THR A 28 15.26 -15.92 48.92
N PRO A 29 14.86 -16.62 47.85
CA PRO A 29 13.52 -17.19 47.80
C PRO A 29 13.50 -18.50 48.61
N GLN A 30 12.74 -18.51 49.68
CA GLN A 30 12.31 -19.78 50.32
C GLN A 30 11.45 -20.55 49.35
N ALA A 31 11.94 -21.67 48.86
CA ALA A 31 11.19 -22.64 48.09
C ALA A 31 10.15 -23.32 49.00
N SER A 32 8.91 -22.87 48.92
CA SER A 32 7.78 -23.68 49.41
C SER A 32 7.53 -24.78 48.38
N ALA A 33 7.87 -26.02 48.78
CA ALA A 33 7.47 -27.23 48.07
C ALA A 33 5.93 -27.35 48.10
N LYS A 34 5.25 -26.82 47.11
CA LYS A 34 3.87 -27.22 46.78
C LYS A 34 3.97 -28.52 46.00
N GLY A 35 3.37 -29.56 46.58
CA GLY A 35 3.37 -30.90 46.04
C GLY A 35 2.92 -30.96 44.58
N PHE A 36 3.63 -31.74 43.80
CA PHE A 36 3.16 -32.20 42.49
C PHE A 36 1.85 -32.94 42.76
N SER A 37 0.74 -32.33 42.31
CA SER A 37 -0.50 -33.06 42.14
C SER A 37 -0.23 -34.18 41.14
N GLN A 38 -0.62 -35.40 41.51
CA GLN A 38 -0.60 -36.55 40.60
C GLN A 38 -1.27 -36.12 39.26
N PRO A 39 -0.80 -36.61 38.12
CA PRO A 39 -1.47 -36.35 36.85
C PRO A 39 -2.92 -36.86 37.00
N GLY A 40 -3.86 -35.90 36.99
CA GLY A 40 -5.28 -36.24 36.92
C GLY A 40 -5.46 -37.14 35.69
N GLU A 41 -6.38 -38.10 35.80
CA GLU A 41 -6.78 -38.94 34.68
C GLU A 41 -6.84 -38.08 33.43
N ALA A 42 -5.98 -38.39 32.45
CA ALA A 42 -6.03 -37.76 31.17
C ALA A 42 -7.48 -37.90 30.65
N ALA A 43 -8.16 -36.78 30.42
CA ALA A 43 -9.50 -36.79 29.86
C ALA A 43 -9.48 -37.72 28.65
N ARG A 44 -10.21 -38.83 28.71
CA ARG A 44 -10.36 -39.73 27.57
C ARG A 44 -11.05 -38.90 26.47
N ILE A 45 -10.30 -38.60 25.42
CA ILE A 45 -10.86 -37.98 24.23
C ILE A 45 -11.73 -39.06 23.59
N ASP A 46 -13.04 -38.83 23.54
CA ASP A 46 -13.96 -39.72 22.83
C ASP A 46 -13.61 -39.69 21.34
N PRO A 47 -13.28 -40.84 20.72
CA PRO A 47 -12.99 -40.93 19.29
C PRO A 47 -14.13 -40.41 18.44
N LEU A 48 -15.36 -40.36 18.93
CA LEU A 48 -16.54 -39.84 18.23
C LEU A 48 -16.71 -38.32 18.37
N GLU A 49 -16.10 -37.70 19.42
CA GLU A 49 -16.00 -36.24 19.47
C GLU A 49 -14.94 -35.68 18.51
N THR A 50 -13.96 -36.51 18.12
CA THR A 50 -13.04 -36.23 16.99
C THR A 50 -13.64 -36.55 15.64
N SER A 51 -14.90 -36.94 15.53
CA SER A 51 -15.58 -37.25 14.27
C SER A 51 -15.93 -36.01 13.43
N ALA A 52 -15.68 -34.81 13.89
CA ALA A 52 -15.42 -33.67 13.04
C ALA A 52 -13.99 -33.80 12.41
N VAL A 53 -13.59 -35.00 12.00
CA VAL A 53 -12.31 -35.24 11.34
C VAL A 53 -12.30 -34.43 10.06
N ARG A 54 -11.46 -33.39 10.03
CA ARG A 54 -11.15 -32.67 8.81
C ARG A 54 -10.51 -33.67 7.84
N VAL A 55 -11.26 -34.10 6.85
CA VAL A 55 -10.78 -35.08 5.85
C VAL A 55 -9.74 -34.45 4.93
N VAL A 56 -9.79 -33.13 4.74
CA VAL A 56 -8.86 -32.34 3.95
C VAL A 56 -8.25 -31.27 4.84
N VAL A 57 -6.95 -31.09 4.74
CA VAL A 57 -6.20 -30.01 5.44
C VAL A 57 -5.99 -28.88 4.46
N ILE A 58 -6.21 -27.64 4.93
CA ILE A 58 -5.92 -26.39 4.22
C ILE A 58 -5.03 -25.56 5.12
N GLU A 59 -3.80 -25.28 4.71
CA GLU A 59 -2.84 -24.48 5.47
C GLU A 59 -1.96 -23.61 4.56
N ASN A 60 -1.09 -22.78 5.13
CA ASN A 60 -0.19 -21.88 4.42
C ASN A 60 -0.90 -21.02 3.37
N VAL A 61 -2.09 -20.53 3.71
CA VAL A 61 -2.87 -19.63 2.83
C VAL A 61 -2.12 -18.32 2.65
N SER A 62 -1.97 -17.88 1.41
CA SER A 62 -1.32 -16.63 1.03
C SER A 62 -2.14 -15.88 -0.04
N PRO A 63 -2.26 -14.55 0.09
CA PRO A 63 -1.75 -13.70 1.18
C PRO A 63 -2.61 -13.82 2.45
N LEU A 64 -1.95 -13.69 3.62
CA LEU A 64 -2.58 -13.77 4.93
C LEU A 64 -1.88 -12.82 5.90
N ILE A 65 -2.56 -11.74 6.32
CA ILE A 65 -1.98 -10.72 7.20
C ILE A 65 -2.45 -10.95 8.63
N ASP A 66 -1.48 -11.13 9.55
CA ASP A 66 -1.72 -11.35 11.00
C ASP A 66 -2.81 -12.41 11.25
N GLY A 67 -2.71 -13.57 10.60
CA GLY A 67 -3.67 -14.66 10.75
C GLY A 67 -5.08 -14.34 10.22
N GLY A 68 -5.22 -13.38 9.31
CA GLY A 68 -6.50 -12.96 8.72
C GLY A 68 -7.19 -11.80 9.47
N ARG A 69 -6.52 -11.22 10.48
CA ARG A 69 -7.05 -10.08 11.23
C ARG A 69 -7.19 -8.83 10.34
N HIS A 70 -6.22 -8.59 9.44
CA HIS A 70 -6.21 -7.42 8.57
C HIS A 70 -6.46 -7.81 7.11
N ALA A 71 -6.99 -6.87 6.34
CA ALA A 71 -7.27 -7.04 4.93
C ALA A 71 -6.02 -6.83 4.07
N VAL A 72 -5.91 -7.59 2.98
CA VAL A 72 -5.00 -7.25 1.88
C VAL A 72 -5.59 -6.11 1.06
N LYS A 73 -4.75 -5.38 0.31
CA LYS A 73 -5.19 -4.25 -0.51
C LYS A 73 -5.01 -4.52 -1.99
N ARG A 74 -6.03 -4.17 -2.76
CA ARG A 74 -6.03 -4.21 -4.23
C ARG A 74 -6.67 -2.93 -4.79
N ILE A 75 -6.56 -2.72 -6.08
CA ILE A 75 -7.35 -1.70 -6.78
C ILE A 75 -8.44 -2.37 -7.62
N ALA A 76 -9.49 -1.61 -7.95
CA ALA A 76 -10.57 -2.10 -8.78
C ALA A 76 -10.05 -2.58 -10.14
N GLY A 77 -10.41 -3.81 -10.50
CA GLY A 77 -9.93 -4.51 -11.68
C GLY A 77 -8.73 -5.41 -11.45
N ASP A 78 -8.08 -5.37 -10.28
CA ASP A 78 -6.98 -6.28 -9.96
C ASP A 78 -7.45 -7.73 -9.86
N THR A 79 -6.57 -8.62 -10.28
CA THR A 79 -6.72 -10.06 -10.00
C THR A 79 -6.17 -10.37 -8.62
N MET A 80 -7.05 -10.82 -7.73
CA MET A 80 -6.68 -11.36 -6.43
C MET A 80 -6.30 -12.82 -6.59
N SER A 81 -5.01 -13.14 -6.49
CA SER A 81 -4.50 -14.51 -6.48
C SER A 81 -4.38 -15.01 -5.05
N VAL A 82 -4.81 -16.24 -4.81
CA VAL A 82 -4.76 -16.90 -3.51
C VAL A 82 -4.12 -18.27 -3.70
N GLU A 83 -3.21 -18.62 -2.82
CA GLU A 83 -2.53 -19.91 -2.80
C GLU A 83 -2.66 -20.55 -1.43
N ALA A 84 -2.66 -21.88 -1.38
CA ALA A 84 -2.67 -22.65 -0.15
C ALA A 84 -2.06 -24.03 -0.36
N ASP A 85 -1.61 -24.66 0.72
CA ASP A 85 -1.31 -26.08 0.74
C ASP A 85 -2.60 -26.83 1.06
N VAL A 86 -3.02 -27.74 0.16
CA VAL A 86 -4.27 -28.52 0.30
C VAL A 86 -3.96 -29.99 0.08
N PHE A 87 -4.12 -30.78 1.15
CA PHE A 87 -3.78 -32.19 1.14
C PHE A 87 -4.69 -33.02 2.04
N ARG A 88 -4.61 -34.33 1.88
CA ARG A 88 -5.32 -35.32 2.70
C ARG A 88 -4.49 -36.57 2.89
N ASP A 89 -4.94 -37.41 3.82
CA ASP A 89 -4.43 -38.78 3.99
C ASP A 89 -4.74 -39.68 2.77
N GLY A 90 -3.94 -40.73 2.58
CA GLY A 90 -4.11 -41.74 1.54
C GLY A 90 -3.86 -41.19 0.12
N HIS A 91 -4.45 -41.86 -0.88
CA HIS A 91 -4.21 -41.58 -2.31
C HIS A 91 -5.41 -40.96 -3.03
N GLY A 92 -6.46 -40.60 -2.31
CA GLY A 92 -7.66 -40.03 -2.88
C GLY A 92 -7.40 -38.64 -3.47
N ARG A 93 -8.06 -38.33 -4.59
CA ARG A 93 -8.01 -37.00 -5.19
C ARG A 93 -8.86 -36.02 -4.36
N ILE A 94 -8.47 -34.75 -4.46
CA ILE A 94 -9.12 -33.62 -3.84
C ILE A 94 -9.60 -32.68 -4.94
N ALA A 95 -10.70 -31.97 -4.70
CA ALA A 95 -11.11 -30.78 -5.41
C ALA A 95 -11.25 -29.62 -4.43
N GLY A 96 -11.14 -28.40 -4.93
CA GLY A 96 -11.28 -27.21 -4.10
C GLY A 96 -11.79 -26.02 -4.89
N ALA A 97 -12.30 -25.04 -4.14
CA ALA A 97 -12.79 -23.78 -4.67
C ALA A 97 -12.31 -22.61 -3.81
N LEU A 98 -11.95 -21.52 -4.47
CA LEU A 98 -11.85 -20.20 -3.87
C LEU A 98 -13.23 -19.57 -3.89
N LEU A 99 -13.78 -19.31 -2.71
CA LEU A 99 -15.07 -18.65 -2.54
C LEU A 99 -14.81 -17.16 -2.29
N TYR A 100 -15.55 -16.29 -2.97
CA TYR A 100 -15.41 -14.84 -2.81
C TYR A 100 -16.75 -14.12 -2.98
N ARG A 101 -16.88 -12.94 -2.38
CA ARG A 101 -18.05 -12.07 -2.52
C ARG A 101 -17.72 -10.64 -2.15
N GLU A 102 -18.51 -9.68 -2.63
CA GLU A 102 -18.54 -8.35 -2.03
C GLU A 102 -19.09 -8.44 -0.60
N ARG A 103 -18.50 -7.68 0.31
CA ARG A 103 -18.92 -7.67 1.71
C ARG A 103 -20.38 -7.25 1.85
N GLY A 104 -21.16 -8.06 2.55
CA GLY A 104 -22.60 -7.86 2.69
C GLY A 104 -23.46 -8.56 1.63
N ALA A 105 -22.86 -9.11 0.57
CA ALA A 105 -23.60 -9.98 -0.36
C ALA A 105 -23.94 -11.32 0.31
N ASN A 106 -25.15 -11.82 0.04
CA ASN A 106 -25.61 -13.09 0.62
C ASN A 106 -24.97 -14.32 -0.04
N ALA A 107 -24.73 -14.26 -1.34
CA ALA A 107 -24.25 -15.40 -2.13
C ALA A 107 -22.73 -15.33 -2.32
N TRP A 108 -22.07 -16.48 -2.17
CA TRP A 108 -20.69 -16.68 -2.57
C TRP A 108 -20.62 -16.98 -4.07
N GLN A 109 -19.64 -16.38 -4.73
CA GLN A 109 -19.14 -16.79 -6.04
C GLN A 109 -17.98 -17.76 -5.83
N GLU A 110 -17.68 -18.58 -6.80
CA GLU A 110 -16.58 -19.54 -6.69
C GLU A 110 -15.74 -19.63 -7.97
N THR A 111 -14.45 -19.89 -7.76
CA THR A 111 -13.49 -20.26 -8.80
C THR A 111 -12.80 -21.53 -8.36
N ALA A 112 -12.63 -22.50 -9.28
CA ALA A 112 -11.95 -23.74 -8.96
C ALA A 112 -10.50 -23.50 -8.56
N LEU A 113 -10.03 -24.21 -7.53
CA LEU A 113 -8.61 -24.27 -7.21
C LEU A 113 -7.90 -25.23 -8.18
N VAL A 114 -6.71 -24.86 -8.59
CA VAL A 114 -5.85 -25.64 -9.48
C VAL A 114 -4.64 -26.11 -8.69
N ALA A 115 -4.40 -27.42 -8.69
CA ALA A 115 -3.24 -28.01 -8.04
C ALA A 115 -1.96 -27.73 -8.84
N SER A 116 -0.88 -27.43 -8.14
CA SER A 116 0.48 -27.38 -8.66
C SER A 116 1.36 -28.44 -7.98
N GLU A 117 2.67 -28.27 -8.02
CA GLU A 117 3.61 -29.20 -7.37
C GLU A 117 3.53 -29.13 -5.85
N ASN A 118 3.84 -30.26 -5.19
CA ASN A 118 3.98 -30.37 -3.74
C ASN A 118 2.74 -29.89 -2.95
N ASP A 119 1.55 -30.35 -3.35
CA ASP A 119 0.27 -30.03 -2.71
C ASP A 119 -0.09 -28.54 -2.65
N ARG A 120 0.65 -27.69 -3.38
CA ARG A 120 0.32 -26.29 -3.53
C ARG A 120 -0.83 -26.10 -4.51
N TRP A 121 -1.84 -25.32 -4.13
CA TRP A 121 -3.01 -25.02 -4.94
C TRP A 121 -3.15 -23.50 -5.08
N HIS A 122 -3.68 -23.08 -6.22
CA HIS A 122 -3.93 -21.67 -6.49
C HIS A 122 -5.30 -21.44 -7.10
N GLY A 123 -5.87 -20.29 -6.83
CA GLY A 123 -7.08 -19.78 -7.43
C GLY A 123 -7.06 -18.26 -7.49
N SER A 124 -7.92 -17.68 -8.33
CA SER A 124 -7.98 -16.23 -8.43
C SER A 124 -9.39 -15.74 -8.75
N PHE A 125 -9.65 -14.49 -8.42
CA PHE A 125 -10.84 -13.76 -8.82
C PHE A 125 -10.50 -12.30 -9.14
N VAL A 126 -11.34 -11.63 -9.92
CA VAL A 126 -11.19 -10.20 -10.21
C VAL A 126 -11.98 -9.40 -9.20
N ALA A 127 -11.31 -8.49 -8.49
CA ALA A 127 -11.92 -7.51 -7.60
C ALA A 127 -12.44 -6.33 -8.45
N ALA A 128 -13.63 -6.46 -9.02
CA ALA A 128 -14.13 -5.56 -10.06
C ALA A 128 -14.48 -4.16 -9.55
N ASN A 129 -15.02 -4.07 -8.34
CA ASN A 129 -15.57 -2.82 -7.79
C ASN A 129 -14.77 -2.33 -6.58
N VAL A 130 -14.74 -1.00 -6.40
CA VAL A 130 -14.21 -0.37 -5.18
C VAL A 130 -15.08 -0.74 -3.99
N GLY A 131 -14.46 -1.11 -2.88
CA GLY A 131 -15.13 -1.52 -1.64
C GLY A 131 -14.41 -2.67 -0.95
N ALA A 132 -15.13 -3.41 -0.12
CA ALA A 132 -14.57 -4.53 0.62
C ALA A 132 -15.08 -5.86 0.06
N TYR A 133 -14.19 -6.85 -0.06
CA TYR A 133 -14.50 -8.22 -0.43
C TYR A 133 -14.15 -9.17 0.71
N GLU A 134 -14.83 -10.30 0.72
CA GLU A 134 -14.55 -11.44 1.58
C GLU A 134 -14.19 -12.64 0.71
N TYR A 135 -13.23 -13.46 1.17
CA TYR A 135 -12.86 -14.69 0.50
C TYR A 135 -12.46 -15.79 1.49
N THR A 136 -12.60 -17.02 1.07
CA THR A 136 -12.12 -18.20 1.80
C THR A 136 -11.90 -19.36 0.84
N LEU A 137 -11.27 -20.42 1.32
CA LEU A 137 -11.02 -21.64 0.57
C LEU A 137 -11.91 -22.77 1.09
N GLU A 138 -12.40 -23.59 0.18
CA GLU A 138 -13.12 -24.80 0.52
C GLU A 138 -12.54 -25.95 -0.30
N ALA A 139 -12.27 -27.10 0.34
CA ALA A 139 -11.73 -28.27 -0.32
C ALA A 139 -12.39 -29.54 0.19
N TRP A 140 -12.58 -30.51 -0.71
CA TRP A 140 -13.30 -31.74 -0.43
C TRP A 140 -12.67 -32.94 -1.15
N PRO A 141 -12.90 -34.18 -0.64
CA PRO A 141 -12.54 -35.39 -1.36
C PRO A 141 -13.29 -35.44 -2.69
N ASP A 142 -12.59 -35.84 -3.76
CA ASP A 142 -13.19 -36.09 -5.06
C ASP A 142 -13.17 -37.60 -5.40
N PRO A 143 -14.24 -38.34 -5.03
CA PRO A 143 -14.33 -39.77 -5.29
C PRO A 143 -14.36 -40.10 -6.79
N PHE A 144 -14.97 -39.21 -7.61
CA PHE A 144 -15.05 -39.43 -9.02
C PHE A 144 -13.69 -39.27 -9.72
N ALA A 145 -12.94 -38.21 -9.37
CA ALA A 145 -11.58 -38.03 -9.89
C ALA A 145 -10.63 -39.15 -9.43
N THR A 146 -10.81 -39.67 -8.20
CA THR A 146 -10.07 -40.81 -7.68
C THR A 146 -10.37 -42.06 -8.49
N TRP A 147 -11.63 -42.40 -8.60
CA TRP A 147 -12.10 -43.56 -9.39
C TRP A 147 -11.64 -43.47 -10.83
N ARG A 148 -11.74 -42.30 -11.48
CA ARG A 148 -11.33 -42.10 -12.88
C ARG A 148 -9.85 -42.37 -13.09
N ARG A 149 -8.99 -41.87 -12.19
CA ARG A 149 -7.54 -42.16 -12.22
C ARG A 149 -7.28 -43.66 -12.14
N ASP A 150 -7.94 -44.32 -11.19
CA ASP A 150 -7.73 -45.72 -10.91
C ASP A 150 -8.26 -46.60 -12.04
N LEU A 151 -9.41 -46.26 -12.63
CA LEU A 151 -9.94 -46.91 -13.82
C LEU A 151 -8.96 -46.75 -15.00
N ALA A 152 -8.46 -45.53 -15.27
CA ALA A 152 -7.52 -45.31 -16.36
C ALA A 152 -6.24 -46.13 -16.22
N ALA A 153 -5.68 -46.22 -15.01
CA ALA A 153 -4.50 -47.04 -14.74
C ALA A 153 -4.75 -48.54 -14.94
N LYS A 154 -5.94 -49.06 -14.59
CA LYS A 154 -6.31 -50.45 -14.82
C LYS A 154 -6.51 -50.79 -16.31
N LEU A 155 -7.10 -49.83 -17.05
CA LEU A 155 -7.29 -49.99 -18.51
C LEU A 155 -5.95 -49.99 -19.25
N GLU A 156 -4.98 -49.18 -18.84
CA GLU A 156 -3.64 -49.13 -19.41
C GLU A 156 -2.96 -50.51 -19.37
N VAL A 157 -3.10 -51.22 -18.25
CA VAL A 157 -2.53 -52.56 -18.05
C VAL A 157 -3.52 -53.71 -18.44
N LYS A 158 -4.64 -53.38 -19.10
CA LYS A 158 -5.65 -54.30 -19.56
C LYS A 158 -6.25 -55.22 -18.50
N GLN A 159 -6.44 -54.71 -17.29
CA GLN A 159 -7.18 -55.45 -16.25
C GLN A 159 -8.69 -55.44 -16.54
N PRO A 160 -9.44 -56.51 -16.09
CA PRO A 160 -10.88 -56.44 -16.09
C PRO A 160 -11.41 -55.30 -15.23
N VAL A 161 -12.39 -54.50 -15.75
CA VAL A 161 -12.87 -53.26 -15.12
C VAL A 161 -14.39 -53.24 -14.90
N ALA A 162 -15.05 -54.40 -14.99
CA ALA A 162 -16.51 -54.49 -14.88
C ALA A 162 -17.03 -53.97 -13.52
N LEU A 163 -16.31 -54.22 -12.43
CA LEU A 163 -16.66 -53.75 -11.08
C LEU A 163 -16.45 -52.25 -10.97
N GLU A 164 -15.34 -51.75 -11.47
CA GLU A 164 -15.02 -50.30 -11.51
C GLU A 164 -16.07 -49.51 -12.29
N LEU A 165 -16.59 -50.08 -13.39
CA LEU A 165 -17.66 -49.46 -14.17
C LEU A 165 -18.99 -49.39 -13.40
N MET A 166 -19.29 -50.39 -12.55
CA MET A 166 -20.44 -50.35 -11.66
C MET A 166 -20.27 -49.29 -10.56
N GLU A 167 -19.07 -49.15 -10.00
CA GLU A 167 -18.72 -48.09 -9.05
C GLU A 167 -18.89 -46.72 -9.70
N GLY A 168 -18.35 -46.51 -10.91
CA GLY A 168 -18.50 -45.28 -11.66
C GLY A 168 -19.96 -44.90 -11.93
N ARG A 169 -20.77 -45.90 -12.33
CA ARG A 169 -22.22 -45.71 -12.48
C ARG A 169 -22.89 -45.28 -11.16
N THR A 170 -22.46 -45.86 -10.04
CA THR A 170 -22.97 -45.50 -8.69
C THR A 170 -22.61 -44.04 -8.33
N LEU A 171 -21.40 -43.57 -8.65
CA LEU A 171 -20.98 -42.18 -8.47
C LEU A 171 -21.86 -41.22 -9.31
N VAL A 172 -22.16 -41.57 -10.55
CA VAL A 172 -23.07 -40.80 -11.41
C VAL A 172 -24.49 -40.76 -10.82
N ALA A 173 -25.00 -41.90 -10.32
CA ALA A 173 -26.30 -41.94 -9.67
C ALA A 173 -26.34 -41.09 -8.39
N GLY A 174 -25.27 -41.06 -7.61
CA GLY A 174 -25.12 -40.16 -6.45
C GLY A 174 -25.14 -38.68 -6.86
N ALA A 175 -24.48 -38.31 -7.96
CA ALA A 175 -24.53 -36.96 -8.53
C ALA A 175 -25.95 -36.58 -9.00
N LEU A 176 -26.66 -37.50 -9.63
CA LEU A 176 -28.06 -37.33 -10.07
C LEU A 176 -28.98 -36.99 -8.89
N ALA A 177 -28.77 -37.60 -7.74
CA ALA A 177 -29.57 -37.35 -6.55
C ALA A 177 -29.46 -35.89 -6.06
N ARG A 178 -28.33 -35.22 -6.32
CA ARG A 178 -28.06 -33.82 -5.96
C ARG A 178 -28.42 -32.84 -7.07
N ALA A 179 -28.50 -33.28 -8.29
CA ALA A 179 -28.69 -32.46 -9.49
C ALA A 179 -30.13 -31.95 -9.65
N SER A 180 -30.26 -30.77 -10.24
CA SER A 180 -31.52 -30.17 -10.65
C SER A 180 -31.45 -29.63 -12.09
N GLY A 181 -32.57 -29.23 -12.65
CA GLY A 181 -32.66 -28.60 -13.96
C GLY A 181 -32.00 -29.41 -15.11
N GLU A 182 -31.21 -28.74 -15.91
CA GLU A 182 -30.55 -29.33 -17.09
C GLU A 182 -29.52 -30.39 -16.73
N ASP A 183 -28.75 -30.19 -15.65
CA ASP A 183 -27.74 -31.16 -15.20
C ASP A 183 -28.40 -32.49 -14.79
N ARG A 184 -29.56 -32.43 -14.13
CA ARG A 184 -30.34 -33.63 -13.85
C ARG A 184 -30.72 -34.38 -15.09
N THR A 185 -31.25 -33.69 -16.10
CA THR A 185 -31.62 -34.27 -17.39
C THR A 185 -30.42 -34.92 -18.09
N ARG A 186 -29.26 -34.26 -18.06
CA ARG A 186 -28.01 -34.78 -18.63
C ARG A 186 -27.51 -36.02 -17.92
N LEU A 187 -27.57 -36.03 -16.56
CA LEU A 187 -27.15 -37.22 -15.78
C LEU A 187 -28.13 -38.42 -15.99
N GLU A 188 -29.42 -38.19 -16.10
CA GLU A 188 -30.39 -39.23 -16.46
C GLU A 188 -30.12 -39.80 -17.85
N ALA A 189 -29.79 -38.97 -18.83
CA ALA A 189 -29.42 -39.41 -20.16
C ALA A 189 -28.13 -40.21 -20.14
N LEU A 190 -27.12 -39.76 -19.39
CA LEU A 190 -25.83 -40.45 -19.20
C LEU A 190 -26.02 -41.87 -18.64
N LEU A 191 -26.84 -42.02 -17.58
CA LEU A 191 -27.13 -43.34 -17.00
C LEU A 191 -27.85 -44.25 -17.98
N ARG A 192 -28.85 -43.73 -18.72
CA ARG A 192 -29.53 -44.51 -19.77
C ARG A 192 -28.59 -44.93 -20.87
N ASP A 193 -27.66 -44.09 -21.30
CA ASP A 193 -26.68 -44.42 -22.33
C ASP A 193 -25.67 -45.46 -21.83
N PHE A 194 -25.20 -45.32 -20.57
CA PHE A 194 -24.35 -46.34 -19.93
C PHE A 194 -25.01 -47.71 -19.88
N ASP A 195 -26.31 -47.79 -19.50
CA ASP A 195 -27.04 -49.04 -19.37
C ASP A 195 -27.31 -49.70 -20.74
N ARG A 196 -27.40 -48.93 -21.82
CA ARG A 196 -27.59 -49.41 -23.20
C ARG A 196 -26.33 -49.86 -23.90
N ARG A 197 -25.14 -49.41 -23.41
CA ARG A 197 -23.87 -49.78 -24.07
C ARG A 197 -23.45 -51.17 -23.67
N ASP A 198 -23.03 -51.92 -24.69
CA ASP A 198 -22.43 -53.24 -24.50
C ASP A 198 -20.89 -53.09 -24.38
N GLY A 199 -20.33 -53.93 -23.51
CA GLY A 199 -18.89 -54.04 -23.30
C GLY A 199 -18.25 -52.94 -22.45
N ASP A 200 -17.12 -53.28 -21.87
CA ASP A 200 -16.39 -52.42 -20.93
C ASP A 200 -15.73 -51.21 -21.63
N GLU A 201 -15.28 -51.37 -22.88
CA GLU A 201 -14.64 -50.32 -23.67
C GLU A 201 -15.61 -49.15 -23.94
N GLY A 202 -16.84 -49.45 -24.40
CA GLY A 202 -17.83 -48.42 -24.68
C GLY A 202 -18.30 -47.69 -23.45
N ARG A 203 -18.44 -48.38 -22.32
CA ARG A 203 -18.80 -47.79 -21.00
C ARG A 203 -17.68 -46.95 -20.43
N SER A 204 -16.43 -47.43 -20.53
CA SER A 204 -15.25 -46.69 -20.10
C SER A 204 -15.10 -45.38 -20.86
N ALA A 205 -15.17 -45.42 -22.19
CA ALA A 205 -15.07 -44.23 -23.03
C ALA A 205 -16.16 -43.20 -22.71
N LEU A 206 -17.37 -43.64 -22.38
CA LEU A 206 -18.47 -42.78 -21.97
C LEU A 206 -18.13 -42.03 -20.66
N LEU A 207 -17.76 -42.76 -19.59
CA LEU A 207 -17.56 -42.19 -18.27
C LEU A 207 -16.26 -41.40 -18.15
N LEU A 208 -15.25 -41.65 -18.99
CA LEU A 208 -13.99 -40.90 -19.04
C LEU A 208 -14.08 -39.64 -19.89
N GLY A 209 -15.20 -39.39 -20.57
CA GLY A 209 -15.37 -38.24 -21.45
C GLY A 209 -15.38 -36.89 -20.68
N ASP A 210 -14.77 -35.85 -21.26
CA ASP A 210 -14.62 -34.53 -20.63
C ASP A 210 -15.95 -33.88 -20.22
N GLN A 211 -17.00 -34.13 -21.00
CA GLN A 211 -18.35 -33.63 -20.66
C GLN A 211 -18.89 -34.22 -19.36
N VAL A 212 -18.58 -35.50 -19.09
CA VAL A 212 -18.99 -36.17 -17.84
C VAL A 212 -18.19 -35.63 -16.67
N ILE A 213 -16.90 -35.38 -16.87
CA ILE A 213 -16.03 -34.77 -15.83
C ILE A 213 -16.59 -33.42 -15.41
N ALA A 214 -16.87 -32.55 -16.37
CA ALA A 214 -17.40 -31.20 -16.08
C ALA A 214 -18.81 -31.26 -15.43
N LEU A 215 -19.65 -32.21 -15.82
CA LEU A 215 -20.96 -32.38 -15.24
C LEU A 215 -20.90 -32.87 -13.79
N LEU A 216 -20.04 -33.83 -13.48
CA LEU A 216 -19.88 -34.35 -12.12
C LEU A 216 -19.18 -33.40 -11.20
N ALA A 217 -18.25 -32.61 -11.71
CA ALA A 217 -17.60 -31.53 -10.93
C ALA A 217 -18.62 -30.51 -10.37
N ARG A 218 -19.64 -30.14 -11.17
CA ARG A 218 -20.72 -29.27 -10.73
C ARG A 218 -21.65 -29.89 -9.68
N GLN A 219 -21.69 -31.22 -9.63
CA GLN A 219 -22.52 -31.98 -8.69
C GLN A 219 -21.69 -32.68 -7.59
N ALA A 220 -20.52 -32.11 -7.27
CA ALA A 220 -19.62 -32.62 -6.26
C ALA A 220 -20.33 -32.78 -4.89
N ASP A 221 -19.99 -33.84 -4.17
CA ASP A 221 -20.44 -34.04 -2.79
C ASP A 221 -19.50 -33.26 -1.85
N ARG A 222 -20.00 -32.18 -1.27
CA ARG A 222 -19.24 -31.32 -0.36
C ARG A 222 -19.59 -31.56 1.12
N THR A 223 -20.29 -32.64 1.47
CA THR A 223 -20.67 -32.95 2.85
C THR A 223 -19.46 -33.13 3.78
N ALA A 224 -18.35 -33.58 3.24
CA ALA A 224 -17.06 -33.72 3.92
C ALA A 224 -16.05 -32.60 3.57
N ALA A 225 -16.54 -31.44 3.10
CA ALA A 225 -15.67 -30.33 2.78
C ALA A 225 -15.08 -29.69 4.04
N THR A 226 -13.82 -29.29 3.95
CA THR A 226 -13.15 -28.42 4.89
C THR A 226 -13.16 -27.00 4.34
N ARG A 227 -13.60 -26.05 5.15
CA ARG A 227 -13.49 -24.62 4.84
C ARG A 227 -12.40 -23.99 5.68
N PHE A 228 -11.60 -23.12 5.08
CA PHE A 228 -10.59 -22.35 5.79
C PHE A 228 -11.24 -21.28 6.67
N GLU A 229 -10.78 -21.16 7.89
CA GLU A 229 -11.18 -20.11 8.84
C GLU A 229 -9.93 -19.36 9.35
N PRO A 230 -9.99 -18.05 9.54
CA PRO A 230 -11.17 -17.18 9.37
C PRO A 230 -11.47 -16.85 7.90
N VAL A 231 -12.66 -16.27 7.65
CA VAL A 231 -12.96 -15.60 6.37
C VAL A 231 -12.04 -14.40 6.22
N LEU A 232 -11.33 -14.35 5.09
CA LEU A 232 -10.33 -13.33 4.80
C LEU A 232 -10.95 -12.12 4.09
N ARG A 233 -10.26 -10.98 4.14
CA ARG A 233 -10.77 -9.70 3.62
C ARG A 233 -9.83 -9.09 2.59
N VAL A 234 -10.41 -8.40 1.60
CA VAL A 234 -9.70 -7.55 0.64
C VAL A 234 -10.33 -6.16 0.68
N GLU A 235 -9.52 -5.15 0.87
CA GLU A 235 -9.89 -3.74 0.66
C GLU A 235 -9.51 -3.36 -0.77
N VAL A 236 -10.52 -2.97 -1.55
CA VAL A 236 -10.35 -2.59 -2.96
C VAL A 236 -10.50 -1.09 -3.09
N ASP A 237 -9.42 -0.43 -3.45
CA ASP A 237 -9.37 1.01 -3.65
C ASP A 237 -9.53 1.37 -5.14
N ARG A 238 -9.80 2.65 -5.41
CA ARG A 238 -9.71 3.19 -6.77
C ARG A 238 -8.25 3.35 -7.23
N ALA A 239 -8.02 3.41 -8.54
CA ALA A 239 -6.67 3.43 -9.14
C ALA A 239 -5.75 4.52 -8.57
N ALA A 240 -6.29 5.70 -8.21
CA ALA A 240 -5.52 6.80 -7.63
C ALA A 240 -4.85 6.46 -6.29
N ALA A 241 -5.31 5.43 -5.58
CA ALA A 241 -4.65 4.93 -4.38
C ALA A 241 -3.32 4.21 -4.67
N GLN A 242 -3.12 3.72 -5.90
CA GLN A 242 -1.91 2.99 -6.31
C GLN A 242 -1.03 3.77 -7.27
N PHE A 243 -1.62 4.62 -8.12
CA PHE A 243 -0.87 5.37 -9.11
C PHE A 243 -1.35 6.82 -9.15
N ALA A 244 -0.50 7.74 -8.69
CA ALA A 244 -0.73 9.18 -8.73
C ALA A 244 0.59 9.96 -8.54
N ALA A 245 0.64 11.18 -9.06
CA ALA A 245 1.67 12.17 -8.78
C ALA A 245 1.04 13.34 -8.02
N TRP A 246 1.65 13.73 -6.90
CA TRP A 246 1.12 14.72 -5.96
C TRP A 246 1.95 16.00 -5.98
N TYR A 247 1.26 17.13 -5.88
CA TYR A 247 1.87 18.45 -5.76
C TYR A 247 1.33 19.17 -4.53
N GLU A 248 2.17 19.38 -3.51
CA GLU A 248 1.81 20.09 -2.29
C GLU A 248 2.02 21.60 -2.46
N LEU A 249 1.01 22.40 -2.14
CA LEU A 249 1.11 23.86 -2.18
C LEU A 249 0.38 24.54 -1.03
N PHE A 250 0.96 25.61 -0.53
CA PHE A 250 0.29 26.54 0.41
C PHE A 250 -0.50 27.56 -0.37
N VAL A 251 -1.83 27.60 -0.19
CA VAL A 251 -2.72 28.56 -0.84
C VAL A 251 -2.27 29.99 -0.59
N ARG A 252 -1.87 30.31 0.66
CA ARG A 252 -1.43 31.65 1.06
C ARG A 252 -0.18 32.15 0.33
N SER A 253 0.63 31.28 -0.26
CA SER A 253 1.84 31.62 -1.01
C SER A 253 1.64 31.65 -2.52
N GLN A 254 0.40 31.58 -3.01
CA GLN A 254 0.12 31.65 -4.44
C GLN A 254 -0.17 33.08 -4.94
N GLY A 255 -0.10 34.06 -4.03
CA GLY A 255 -0.16 35.49 -4.39
C GLY A 255 1.12 35.99 -5.06
N THR A 256 1.06 37.24 -5.53
CA THR A 256 2.18 37.89 -6.23
C THR A 256 2.81 39.05 -5.44
N THR A 257 2.24 39.38 -4.29
CA THR A 257 2.69 40.50 -3.44
C THR A 257 3.40 39.94 -2.21
N PRO A 258 4.65 40.33 -1.96
CA PRO A 258 5.38 39.90 -0.76
C PRO A 258 4.61 40.20 0.53
N ASP A 259 4.71 39.29 1.50
CA ASP A 259 4.07 39.37 2.81
C ASP A 259 2.53 39.51 2.81
N VAL A 260 1.88 39.36 1.64
CA VAL A 260 0.42 39.37 1.50
C VAL A 260 -0.06 37.96 1.15
N ALA A 261 -0.97 37.43 1.97
CA ALA A 261 -1.53 36.12 1.72
C ALA A 261 -2.25 36.06 0.37
N GLY A 262 -1.89 35.08 -0.44
CA GLY A 262 -2.70 34.65 -1.59
C GLY A 262 -3.97 33.94 -1.11
N ASN A 263 -4.92 33.76 -2.01
CA ASN A 263 -6.22 33.17 -1.76
C ASN A 263 -6.53 32.04 -2.75
N PHE A 264 -7.72 31.43 -2.68
CA PHE A 264 -8.11 30.34 -3.59
C PHE A 264 -8.10 30.76 -5.06
N ALA A 265 -8.47 32.02 -5.38
CA ALA A 265 -8.41 32.50 -6.77
C ALA A 265 -6.95 32.63 -7.28
N ASP A 266 -6.00 32.91 -6.39
CA ASP A 266 -4.58 32.90 -6.73
C ASP A 266 -4.09 31.48 -6.98
N ALA A 267 -4.46 30.53 -6.11
CA ALA A 267 -4.12 29.12 -6.27
C ALA A 267 -4.76 28.49 -7.50
N GLU A 268 -6.00 28.89 -7.84
CA GLU A 268 -6.71 28.45 -9.04
C GLU A 268 -5.93 28.73 -10.33
N ARG A 269 -5.23 29.88 -10.40
CA ARG A 269 -4.40 30.23 -11.56
C ARG A 269 -3.18 29.30 -11.75
N ARG A 270 -2.77 28.56 -10.70
CA ARG A 270 -1.67 27.61 -10.77
C ARG A 270 -2.07 26.23 -11.31
N LEU A 271 -3.36 25.88 -11.25
CA LEU A 271 -3.82 24.54 -11.60
C LEU A 271 -3.44 24.09 -13.03
N PRO A 272 -3.56 24.93 -14.07
CA PRO A 272 -3.17 24.54 -15.43
C PRO A 272 -1.68 24.20 -15.55
N GLU A 273 -0.80 24.92 -14.85
CA GLU A 273 0.64 24.66 -14.87
C GLU A 273 1.01 23.38 -14.10
N ILE A 274 0.36 23.14 -12.94
CA ILE A 274 0.53 21.92 -12.17
C ILE A 274 0.09 20.71 -13.02
N ARG A 275 -1.05 20.83 -13.72
CA ARG A 275 -1.50 19.79 -14.64
C ARG A 275 -0.55 19.59 -15.83
N ALA A 276 0.00 20.66 -16.38
CA ALA A 276 0.98 20.60 -17.48
C ALA A 276 2.29 19.87 -17.06
N MET A 277 2.71 20.01 -15.81
CA MET A 277 3.80 19.20 -15.24
C MET A 277 3.41 17.72 -15.05
N GLY A 278 2.14 17.37 -15.20
CA GLY A 278 1.68 15.98 -15.16
C GLY A 278 1.28 15.48 -13.78
N PHE A 279 0.94 16.32 -12.83
CA PHE A 279 0.40 15.91 -11.55
C PHE A 279 -1.09 15.51 -11.65
N ASP A 280 -1.53 14.72 -10.69
CA ASP A 280 -2.88 14.18 -10.56
C ASP A 280 -3.60 14.74 -9.33
N VAL A 281 -2.85 15.05 -8.27
CA VAL A 281 -3.37 15.50 -6.97
C VAL A 281 -2.68 16.78 -6.56
N VAL A 282 -3.49 17.79 -6.18
CA VAL A 282 -3.02 18.99 -5.48
C VAL A 282 -3.32 18.82 -4.01
N TYR A 283 -2.27 18.75 -3.19
CA TYR A 283 -2.39 18.62 -1.75
C TYR A 283 -2.24 20.00 -1.09
N LEU A 284 -3.24 20.35 -0.27
CA LEU A 284 -3.30 21.59 0.50
C LEU A 284 -2.98 21.32 1.97
N PRO A 285 -1.91 21.88 2.56
CA PRO A 285 -1.79 22.03 4.00
C PRO A 285 -3.04 22.67 4.61
N PRO A 286 -3.22 22.64 5.96
CA PRO A 286 -4.46 23.09 6.57
C PRO A 286 -4.88 24.48 6.09
N ILE A 287 -6.14 24.60 5.69
CA ILE A 287 -6.78 25.83 5.16
C ILE A 287 -7.68 26.53 6.19
N HIS A 288 -7.58 26.08 7.44
CA HIS A 288 -8.45 26.49 8.55
C HIS A 288 -7.94 27.75 9.24
N PRO A 289 -8.79 28.44 9.99
CA PRO A 289 -8.37 29.59 10.81
C PRO A 289 -7.19 29.24 11.72
N ILE A 290 -6.19 30.12 11.75
CA ILE A 290 -4.93 29.90 12.48
C ILE A 290 -5.02 30.58 13.86
N GLY A 291 -4.68 29.86 14.93
CA GLY A 291 -4.67 30.37 16.30
C GLY A 291 -3.74 31.56 16.50
N ARG A 292 -4.01 32.38 17.52
CA ARG A 292 -3.21 33.55 17.89
C ARG A 292 -2.38 33.31 19.15
N ALA A 293 -2.89 32.50 20.07
CA ALA A 293 -2.20 32.17 21.30
C ALA A 293 -0.91 31.39 21.00
N PHE A 294 0.20 31.88 21.48
CA PHE A 294 1.54 31.31 21.27
C PHE A 294 1.91 31.13 19.78
N ARG A 295 1.31 31.95 18.90
CA ARG A 295 1.59 31.93 17.45
C ARG A 295 3.10 32.00 17.23
N LYS A 296 3.59 31.16 16.30
CA LYS A 296 5.00 31.13 15.93
C LYS A 296 5.33 32.24 14.94
N GLY A 297 6.46 32.88 15.15
CA GLY A 297 7.06 33.81 14.21
C GLY A 297 7.87 33.08 13.11
N ARG A 298 8.56 33.88 12.30
CA ARG A 298 9.42 33.42 11.19
C ARG A 298 10.43 32.37 11.68
N ASN A 299 10.71 31.38 10.85
CA ASN A 299 11.61 30.26 11.18
C ASN A 299 11.31 29.56 12.52
N ASN A 300 10.02 29.51 12.92
CA ASN A 300 9.55 28.89 14.17
C ASN A 300 10.00 29.61 15.44
N GLU A 301 10.23 30.93 15.37
CA GLU A 301 10.56 31.76 16.55
C GLU A 301 9.39 31.79 17.55
N LEU A 302 9.72 31.95 18.84
CA LEU A 302 8.71 32.04 19.90
C LEU A 302 8.05 33.42 19.95
N GLU A 303 8.76 34.43 19.47
CA GLU A 303 8.26 35.81 19.37
C GLU A 303 7.60 35.97 17.99
N CYS A 304 6.33 36.31 17.99
CA CYS A 304 5.52 36.56 16.81
C CYS A 304 5.31 38.03 16.59
N ARG A 305 5.55 38.51 15.38
CA ARG A 305 5.20 39.86 14.95
C ARG A 305 3.71 39.94 14.61
N PRO A 306 3.09 41.14 14.62
CA PRO A 306 1.67 41.28 14.27
C PRO A 306 1.30 40.80 12.87
N ASP A 307 2.24 40.79 11.93
CA ASP A 307 2.11 40.41 10.52
C ASP A 307 2.55 38.98 10.22
N ASP A 308 3.09 38.26 11.21
CA ASP A 308 3.48 36.87 11.03
C ASP A 308 2.24 35.97 10.85
N PRO A 309 2.17 35.14 9.81
CA PRO A 309 0.98 34.35 9.50
C PRO A 309 0.77 33.17 10.46
N GLY A 310 1.80 32.75 11.18
CA GLY A 310 1.78 31.55 12.03
C GLY A 310 1.72 30.23 11.25
N SER A 311 1.67 29.13 12.00
CA SER A 311 1.60 27.77 11.44
C SER A 311 0.17 27.40 11.08
N PRO A 312 -0.13 26.91 9.85
CA PRO A 312 -1.46 26.42 9.47
C PRO A 312 -1.92 25.22 10.33
N TRP A 313 -0.99 24.48 10.92
CA TRP A 313 -1.31 23.34 11.79
C TRP A 313 -1.77 23.77 13.21
N ALA A 314 -1.65 25.05 13.57
CA ALA A 314 -2.26 25.61 14.77
C ALA A 314 -3.71 26.01 14.51
N ILE A 315 -4.58 25.00 14.32
CA ILE A 315 -5.94 25.15 13.81
C ILE A 315 -6.88 25.74 14.86
N GLY A 316 -7.61 26.78 14.47
CA GLY A 316 -8.77 27.34 15.18
C GLY A 316 -8.51 28.67 15.84
N ASN A 317 -9.46 29.60 15.68
CA ASN A 317 -9.58 30.87 16.38
C ASN A 317 -11.06 31.30 16.42
N GLU A 318 -11.35 32.56 16.71
CA GLU A 318 -12.71 33.10 16.75
C GLU A 318 -13.49 32.99 15.44
N ASN A 319 -12.80 32.71 14.30
CA ASN A 319 -13.45 32.52 12.99
C ASN A 319 -13.83 31.05 12.72
N GLY A 320 -13.54 30.15 13.65
CA GLY A 320 -13.90 28.74 13.57
C GLY A 320 -12.74 27.76 13.73
N GLY A 321 -13.01 26.48 13.45
CA GLY A 321 -12.05 25.39 13.57
C GLY A 321 -11.90 24.59 12.27
N HIS A 322 -11.87 23.26 12.37
CA HIS A 322 -11.57 22.33 11.27
C HIS A 322 -12.60 22.29 10.12
N THR A 323 -13.75 22.92 10.27
CA THR A 323 -14.78 23.04 9.21
C THR A 323 -14.91 24.46 8.67
N ALA A 324 -14.02 25.38 9.08
CA ALA A 324 -13.97 26.77 8.62
C ALA A 324 -12.77 27.01 7.72
N ILE A 325 -12.86 28.03 6.90
CA ILE A 325 -11.78 28.54 6.04
C ILE A 325 -11.09 29.71 6.74
N GLU A 326 -9.77 29.77 6.70
CA GLU A 326 -8.99 30.95 7.09
C GLU A 326 -9.45 32.15 6.24
N PRO A 327 -9.94 33.26 6.85
CA PRO A 327 -10.54 34.36 6.11
C PRO A 327 -9.63 35.00 5.05
N SER A 328 -8.32 34.95 5.23
CA SER A 328 -7.35 35.44 4.24
C SER A 328 -7.31 34.60 2.96
N LEU A 329 -7.73 33.34 3.01
CA LEU A 329 -7.78 32.44 1.86
C LEU A 329 -9.08 32.58 1.06
N GLY A 330 -10.13 33.12 1.68
CA GLY A 330 -11.45 33.28 1.08
C GLY A 330 -12.57 32.67 1.91
N THR A 331 -13.66 32.31 1.24
CA THR A 331 -14.86 31.69 1.83
C THR A 331 -14.97 30.21 1.46
N LEU A 332 -15.93 29.50 2.07
CA LEU A 332 -16.27 28.13 1.68
C LEU A 332 -16.73 28.04 0.22
N ALA A 333 -17.46 29.06 -0.27
CA ALA A 333 -17.84 29.13 -1.67
C ALA A 333 -16.64 29.31 -2.63
N ASP A 334 -15.59 30.00 -2.19
CA ASP A 334 -14.35 30.12 -2.95
C ASP A 334 -13.59 28.79 -2.98
N PHE A 335 -13.61 28.04 -1.90
CA PHE A 335 -13.09 26.67 -1.84
C PHE A 335 -13.85 25.74 -2.79
N ASP A 336 -15.20 25.75 -2.76
CA ASP A 336 -16.02 24.95 -3.66
C ASP A 336 -15.72 25.26 -5.13
N ARG A 337 -15.49 26.54 -5.45
CA ARG A 337 -15.07 26.97 -6.80
C ARG A 337 -13.67 26.42 -7.14
N PHE A 338 -12.73 26.46 -6.20
CA PHE A 338 -11.39 25.89 -6.38
C PHE A 338 -11.46 24.36 -6.64
N ILE A 339 -12.29 23.64 -5.89
CA ILE A 339 -12.52 22.19 -6.14
C ILE A 339 -13.07 21.93 -7.55
N ALA A 340 -14.01 22.78 -8.01
CA ALA A 340 -14.53 22.66 -9.36
C ALA A 340 -13.46 22.95 -10.42
N ALA A 341 -12.66 24.01 -10.24
CA ALA A 341 -11.56 24.36 -11.14
C ALA A 341 -10.46 23.27 -11.16
N ALA A 342 -10.14 22.65 -10.01
CA ALA A 342 -9.22 21.52 -9.98
C ALA A 342 -9.74 20.35 -10.82
N ARG A 343 -11.02 20.01 -10.69
CA ARG A 343 -11.67 18.96 -11.49
C ARG A 343 -11.65 19.29 -12.99
N ASP A 344 -11.92 20.53 -13.37
CA ASP A 344 -11.89 20.98 -14.77
C ASP A 344 -10.48 20.89 -15.37
N ASN A 345 -9.44 20.94 -14.54
CA ASN A 345 -8.05 20.70 -14.90
C ASN A 345 -7.63 19.23 -14.73
N GLU A 346 -8.57 18.30 -14.53
CA GLU A 346 -8.29 16.86 -14.27
C GLU A 346 -7.36 16.65 -13.06
N LEU A 347 -7.52 17.46 -12.04
CA LEU A 347 -6.80 17.37 -10.77
C LEU A 347 -7.78 17.02 -9.65
N GLU A 348 -7.34 16.22 -8.70
CA GLU A 348 -8.04 16.02 -7.42
C GLU A 348 -7.40 16.86 -6.33
N VAL A 349 -8.19 17.24 -5.34
CA VAL A 349 -7.67 17.96 -4.17
C VAL A 349 -7.56 17.02 -2.99
N ALA A 350 -6.37 16.95 -2.41
CA ALA A 350 -6.12 16.35 -1.12
C ALA A 350 -6.09 17.45 -0.05
N LEU A 351 -6.75 17.20 1.09
CA LEU A 351 -6.77 18.12 2.20
C LEU A 351 -6.01 17.55 3.40
N ASP A 352 -5.26 18.39 4.10
CA ASP A 352 -4.61 17.99 5.36
C ASP A 352 -5.66 17.73 6.45
N TYR A 353 -5.51 16.63 7.16
CA TYR A 353 -6.32 16.28 8.30
C TYR A 353 -5.45 16.16 9.54
N ALA A 354 -5.31 17.28 10.25
CA ALA A 354 -4.49 17.41 11.44
C ALA A 354 -5.36 17.41 12.71
N LEU A 355 -5.26 16.37 13.53
CA LEU A 355 -6.04 16.19 14.75
C LEU A 355 -5.37 16.85 15.94
N GLN A 356 -5.36 18.16 15.92
CA GLN A 356 -4.84 19.05 16.96
C GLN A 356 -5.50 20.42 16.84
N CYS A 357 -5.52 21.18 17.92
CA CYS A 357 -6.13 22.50 17.98
C CYS A 357 -5.12 23.54 18.40
N SER A 358 -5.33 24.81 18.04
CA SER A 358 -4.74 25.92 18.77
C SER A 358 -5.40 26.07 20.15
N PRO A 359 -4.79 26.74 21.11
CA PRO A 359 -5.46 27.07 22.37
C PRO A 359 -6.73 27.94 22.19
N ASP A 360 -6.86 28.64 21.06
CA ASP A 360 -8.00 29.51 20.73
C ASP A 360 -9.13 28.80 19.98
N HIS A 361 -8.98 27.51 19.71
CA HIS A 361 -10.00 26.74 18.98
C HIS A 361 -11.33 26.73 19.73
N PRO A 362 -12.49 26.89 19.05
CA PRO A 362 -13.81 26.84 19.69
C PRO A 362 -14.01 25.62 20.60
N PHE A 363 -13.52 24.44 20.22
CA PHE A 363 -13.61 23.23 21.04
C PHE A 363 -12.98 23.37 22.43
N VAL A 364 -11.97 24.21 22.60
CA VAL A 364 -11.32 24.39 23.93
C VAL A 364 -12.28 25.05 24.92
N ALA A 365 -13.13 25.96 24.43
CA ALA A 365 -14.15 26.62 25.26
C ALA A 365 -15.44 25.78 25.38
N GLU A 366 -15.86 25.13 24.31
CA GLU A 366 -17.13 24.38 24.24
C GLU A 366 -17.00 22.98 24.86
N HIS A 367 -15.84 22.35 24.76
CA HIS A 367 -15.55 20.98 25.18
C HIS A 367 -14.21 20.87 25.90
N PRO A 368 -14.01 21.58 27.04
CA PRO A 368 -12.74 21.53 27.77
C PRO A 368 -12.36 20.10 28.20
N GLU A 369 -13.34 19.21 28.39
CA GLU A 369 -13.14 17.79 28.70
C GLU A 369 -12.43 17.01 27.58
N TRP A 370 -12.38 17.53 26.37
CA TRP A 370 -11.65 16.91 25.26
C TRP A 370 -10.15 17.17 25.28
N PHE A 371 -9.67 17.97 26.24
CA PHE A 371 -8.27 18.38 26.31
C PHE A 371 -7.60 17.96 27.62
N ASN A 372 -6.28 17.89 27.58
CA ASN A 372 -5.49 17.60 28.77
C ASN A 372 -5.01 18.90 29.41
N PHE A 373 -5.14 18.99 30.74
CA PHE A 373 -4.65 20.10 31.55
C PHE A 373 -3.48 19.66 32.42
N ARG A 374 -2.58 20.60 32.71
CA ARG A 374 -1.49 20.42 33.66
C ARG A 374 -2.00 20.62 35.08
N PRO A 375 -1.25 20.22 36.12
CA PRO A 375 -1.68 20.39 37.50
C PRO A 375 -1.90 21.85 37.93
N ASP A 376 -1.30 22.81 37.21
CA ASP A 376 -1.49 24.27 37.43
C ASP A 376 -2.74 24.83 36.70
N GLY A 377 -3.50 23.99 36.04
CA GLY A 377 -4.69 24.38 35.29
C GLY A 377 -4.43 24.86 33.86
N SER A 378 -3.17 24.95 33.42
CA SER A 378 -2.85 25.33 32.05
C SER A 378 -3.11 24.18 31.07
N LEU A 379 -3.49 24.50 29.82
CA LEU A 379 -3.60 23.54 28.74
C LEU A 379 -2.25 22.87 28.47
N LYS A 380 -2.28 21.56 28.26
CA LYS A 380 -1.10 20.78 27.88
C LYS A 380 -0.85 20.93 26.39
N TYR A 381 0.14 21.73 26.01
CA TYR A 381 0.58 21.84 24.62
C TYR A 381 1.25 20.55 24.09
N ALA A 382 1.29 20.40 22.78
CA ALA A 382 1.97 19.30 22.12
C ALA A 382 3.49 19.42 22.30
N GLU A 383 4.15 18.31 22.62
CA GLU A 383 5.60 18.27 22.78
C GLU A 383 6.16 16.89 22.36
N ASN A 384 7.38 16.93 21.84
CA ASN A 384 8.26 15.77 21.66
C ASN A 384 9.63 16.18 22.20
N PRO A 385 9.87 16.06 23.52
CA PRO A 385 11.03 16.62 24.17
C PRO A 385 12.36 16.32 23.48
N PRO A 386 13.24 17.31 23.29
CA PRO A 386 13.13 18.68 23.81
C PRO A 386 12.27 19.65 22.99
N LYS A 387 11.69 19.22 21.82
CA LYS A 387 10.84 20.07 20.97
C LYS A 387 9.50 20.37 21.65
N LYS A 388 9.06 21.63 21.60
CA LYS A 388 7.80 22.14 22.17
C LYS A 388 7.01 22.87 21.09
N TYR A 389 5.71 22.60 21.03
CA TYR A 389 4.76 23.22 20.09
C TYR A 389 3.67 23.91 20.89
N GLN A 390 3.99 25.12 21.43
CA GLN A 390 3.11 25.83 22.37
C GLN A 390 1.83 26.35 21.70
N ASP A 391 1.85 26.50 20.40
CA ASP A 391 0.75 26.96 19.56
C ASP A 391 -0.30 25.87 19.26
N ILE A 392 -0.04 24.61 19.68
CA ILE A 392 -0.97 23.50 19.49
C ILE A 392 -1.20 22.69 20.76
N VAL A 393 -2.42 22.21 20.94
CA VAL A 393 -2.85 21.31 22.02
C VAL A 393 -3.45 20.04 21.44
N ASN A 394 -3.20 18.92 22.10
CA ASN A 394 -3.67 17.61 21.67
C ASN A 394 -4.97 17.24 22.38
N PHE A 395 -5.83 16.49 21.69
CA PHE A 395 -7.02 15.89 22.29
C PHE A 395 -6.68 14.85 23.35
N SER A 396 -7.58 14.71 24.32
CA SER A 396 -7.57 13.63 25.32
C SER A 396 -8.29 12.40 24.75
N TRP A 397 -7.58 11.32 24.59
CA TRP A 397 -8.07 10.08 23.98
C TRP A 397 -8.65 9.08 24.99
N THR A 398 -8.84 9.49 26.24
CA THR A 398 -9.34 8.65 27.33
C THR A 398 -10.42 9.38 28.12
N GLY A 399 -11.42 8.64 28.61
CA GLY A 399 -12.49 9.21 29.42
C GLY A 399 -13.86 9.03 28.79
N PRO A 400 -14.95 9.48 29.44
CA PRO A 400 -16.33 9.26 29.00
C PRO A 400 -16.70 10.04 27.74
N HIS A 401 -15.96 11.10 27.40
CA HIS A 401 -16.19 11.95 26.23
C HIS A 401 -15.69 11.34 24.91
N VAL A 402 -14.88 10.28 24.95
CA VAL A 402 -14.13 9.77 23.78
C VAL A 402 -15.05 9.41 22.62
N ALA A 403 -16.23 8.81 22.87
CA ALA A 403 -17.16 8.44 21.80
C ALA A 403 -17.70 9.67 21.05
N GLN A 404 -17.99 10.77 21.77
CA GLN A 404 -18.45 12.03 21.18
C GLN A 404 -17.32 12.69 20.39
N LEU A 405 -16.13 12.76 20.96
CA LEU A 405 -14.93 13.28 20.28
C LEU A 405 -14.67 12.52 18.96
N TRP A 406 -14.70 11.19 18.98
CA TRP A 406 -14.48 10.40 17.78
C TRP A 406 -15.52 10.68 16.69
N ALA A 407 -16.80 10.81 17.08
CA ALA A 407 -17.86 11.13 16.15
C ALA A 407 -17.65 12.51 15.51
N GLU A 408 -17.29 13.53 16.31
CA GLU A 408 -17.01 14.88 15.81
C GLU A 408 -15.82 14.89 14.85
N LEU A 409 -14.72 14.22 15.21
CA LEU A 409 -13.54 14.14 14.36
C LEU A 409 -13.85 13.43 13.02
N ARG A 410 -14.64 12.36 13.02
CA ARG A 410 -15.13 11.73 11.79
C ARG A 410 -16.00 12.69 10.98
N ASP A 411 -16.87 13.43 11.61
CA ASP A 411 -17.84 14.33 10.95
C ASP A 411 -17.13 15.51 10.26
N ILE A 412 -15.95 15.93 10.73
CA ILE A 412 -15.06 16.85 10.01
C ILE A 412 -14.69 16.26 8.63
N VAL A 413 -14.27 14.98 8.57
CA VAL A 413 -13.95 14.32 7.30
C VAL A 413 -15.19 14.26 6.39
N LEU A 414 -16.35 13.88 6.93
CA LEU A 414 -17.61 13.83 6.17
C LEU A 414 -18.05 15.21 5.66
N PHE A 415 -17.80 16.27 6.43
CA PHE A 415 -18.05 17.65 5.99
C PHE A 415 -17.26 17.97 4.72
N TRP A 416 -15.94 17.74 4.72
CA TRP A 416 -15.09 18.01 3.56
C TRP A 416 -15.39 17.08 2.38
N ILE A 417 -15.82 15.85 2.63
CA ILE A 417 -16.34 14.96 1.60
C ILE A 417 -17.58 15.56 0.94
N GLY A 418 -18.46 16.20 1.72
CA GLY A 418 -19.62 16.95 1.23
C GLY A 418 -19.26 18.10 0.28
N HIS A 419 -18.09 18.70 0.46
CA HIS A 419 -17.49 19.76 -0.38
C HIS A 419 -16.59 19.23 -1.52
N GLY A 420 -16.62 17.90 -1.80
CA GLY A 420 -15.95 17.30 -2.96
C GLY A 420 -14.56 16.75 -2.70
N VAL A 421 -14.02 16.85 -1.49
CA VAL A 421 -12.74 16.23 -1.14
C VAL A 421 -12.90 14.70 -1.05
N ARG A 422 -11.94 13.97 -1.63
CA ARG A 422 -11.91 12.50 -1.59
C ARG A 422 -10.56 11.94 -1.14
N ILE A 423 -9.62 12.80 -0.84
CA ILE A 423 -8.27 12.44 -0.44
C ILE A 423 -7.90 13.25 0.81
N PHE A 424 -7.42 12.57 1.84
CA PHE A 424 -6.96 13.18 3.09
C PHE A 424 -5.52 12.76 3.38
N ARG A 425 -4.61 13.72 3.50
CA ARG A 425 -3.30 13.49 4.09
C ARG A 425 -3.43 13.69 5.59
N VAL A 426 -3.11 12.69 6.36
CA VAL A 426 -3.30 12.70 7.80
C VAL A 426 -2.00 13.01 8.50
N ASP A 427 -2.03 14.11 9.24
CA ASP A 427 -0.87 14.63 10.00
C ASP A 427 -0.60 13.78 11.23
N ASN A 428 0.63 13.26 11.35
CA ASN A 428 1.13 12.53 12.53
C ASN A 428 0.13 11.49 13.10
N PRO A 429 -0.44 10.56 12.30
CA PRO A 429 -1.44 9.60 12.79
C PRO A 429 -0.89 8.66 13.88
N HIS A 430 0.41 8.44 13.92
CA HIS A 430 1.07 7.59 14.91
C HIS A 430 1.03 8.14 16.34
N THR A 431 0.60 9.39 16.53
CA THR A 431 0.41 10.02 17.83
C THR A 431 -1.01 9.90 18.38
N LYS A 432 -1.90 9.23 17.65
CA LYS A 432 -3.31 9.03 17.99
C LYS A 432 -3.59 7.53 18.12
N PRO A 433 -4.69 7.12 18.83
CA PRO A 433 -4.99 5.70 19.05
C PRO A 433 -5.24 4.94 17.74
N PHE A 434 -4.67 3.76 17.62
CA PHE A 434 -4.92 2.85 16.50
C PHE A 434 -6.39 2.50 16.32
N ALA A 435 -7.09 2.24 17.43
CA ALA A 435 -8.51 1.92 17.41
C ALA A 435 -9.38 3.06 16.84
N PHE A 436 -8.99 4.32 17.03
CA PHE A 436 -9.65 5.46 16.41
C PHE A 436 -9.55 5.39 14.88
N TRP A 437 -8.35 5.16 14.37
CA TRP A 437 -8.13 5.10 12.91
C TRP A 437 -8.86 3.92 12.28
N GLU A 438 -8.78 2.74 12.88
CA GLU A 438 -9.49 1.54 12.40
C GLU A 438 -11.00 1.82 12.29
N TRP A 439 -11.60 2.37 13.34
CA TRP A 439 -13.02 2.71 13.36
C TRP A 439 -13.37 3.84 12.38
N MET A 440 -12.65 4.94 12.41
CA MET A 440 -12.96 6.13 11.62
C MET A 440 -12.86 5.87 10.12
N ILE A 441 -11.76 5.27 9.68
CA ILE A 441 -11.54 4.94 8.27
C ILE A 441 -12.59 3.94 7.80
N ALA A 442 -12.90 2.91 8.59
CA ALA A 442 -13.93 1.94 8.24
C ALA A 442 -15.33 2.59 8.13
N ASP A 443 -15.70 3.48 9.05
CA ASP A 443 -16.99 4.18 9.02
C ASP A 443 -17.12 5.14 7.81
N VAL A 444 -16.07 5.90 7.52
CA VAL A 444 -16.04 6.79 6.36
C VAL A 444 -16.11 5.98 5.06
N ARG A 445 -15.31 4.93 4.91
CA ARG A 445 -15.27 4.11 3.70
C ARG A 445 -16.53 3.27 3.48
N ALA A 446 -17.25 2.94 4.54
CA ALA A 446 -18.56 2.29 4.40
C ALA A 446 -19.59 3.19 3.69
N ARG A 447 -19.44 4.52 3.77
CA ARG A 447 -20.31 5.53 3.15
C ARG A 447 -19.72 6.06 1.84
N HIS A 448 -18.39 6.22 1.80
CA HIS A 448 -17.61 6.80 0.70
C HIS A 448 -16.40 5.90 0.41
N PRO A 449 -16.61 4.76 -0.25
CA PRO A 449 -15.56 3.75 -0.45
C PRO A 449 -14.40 4.24 -1.33
N ASP A 450 -14.60 5.31 -2.08
CA ASP A 450 -13.64 5.97 -2.94
C ASP A 450 -12.68 6.93 -2.20
N THR A 451 -12.83 7.09 -0.87
CA THR A 451 -11.98 7.95 -0.06
C THR A 451 -10.59 7.34 0.16
N ILE A 452 -9.55 8.14 -0.06
CA ILE A 452 -8.14 7.78 0.13
C ILE A 452 -7.60 8.49 1.38
N PHE A 453 -6.92 7.75 2.23
CA PHE A 453 -6.18 8.29 3.38
C PHE A 453 -4.69 8.02 3.22
N LEU A 454 -3.87 9.07 3.24
CA LEU A 454 -2.41 9.01 3.22
C LEU A 454 -1.87 9.29 4.63
N ALA A 455 -1.17 8.32 5.21
CA ALA A 455 -0.55 8.47 6.54
C ALA A 455 0.80 9.19 6.44
N GLU A 456 0.93 10.35 7.09
CA GLU A 456 2.22 10.97 7.34
C GLU A 456 2.75 10.52 8.69
N ALA A 457 3.64 9.53 8.68
CA ALA A 457 4.13 8.92 9.90
C ALA A 457 5.61 8.54 9.78
N PHE A 458 6.49 9.47 10.13
CA PHE A 458 7.93 9.20 10.23
C PHE A 458 8.25 8.65 11.62
N THR A 459 8.00 7.37 11.81
CA THR A 459 8.12 6.67 13.09
C THR A 459 8.65 5.25 12.90
N ARG A 460 8.68 4.45 13.96
CA ARG A 460 9.20 3.07 13.92
C ARG A 460 8.48 2.24 12.84
N PRO A 461 9.18 1.40 12.05
CA PRO A 461 8.61 0.63 10.94
C PRO A 461 7.35 -0.17 11.31
N LYS A 462 7.33 -0.80 12.50
CA LYS A 462 6.15 -1.56 12.96
C LYS A 462 4.91 -0.68 13.17
N VAL A 463 5.08 0.57 13.61
CA VAL A 463 3.98 1.52 13.79
C VAL A 463 3.46 1.99 12.44
N MET A 464 4.37 2.23 11.47
CA MET A 464 3.99 2.58 10.09
C MET A 464 3.22 1.43 9.43
N ALA A 465 3.72 0.20 9.57
CA ALA A 465 3.04 -0.99 9.06
C ALA A 465 1.66 -1.18 9.69
N GLU A 466 1.54 -0.99 11.01
CA GLU A 466 0.25 -1.09 11.70
C GLU A 466 -0.76 -0.08 11.16
N LEU A 467 -0.39 1.20 11.01
CA LEU A 467 -1.27 2.22 10.41
C LEU A 467 -1.77 1.79 9.02
N ALA A 468 -0.89 1.24 8.19
CA ALA A 468 -1.31 0.73 6.89
C ALA A 468 -2.35 -0.39 7.01
N LYS A 469 -2.20 -1.31 7.97
CA LYS A 469 -3.17 -2.39 8.23
C LYS A 469 -4.53 -1.88 8.72
N LEU A 470 -4.56 -0.74 9.43
CA LEU A 470 -5.78 -0.13 9.97
C LEU A 470 -6.66 0.56 8.92
N GLY A 471 -6.24 0.60 7.64
CA GLY A 471 -7.05 1.12 6.54
C GLY A 471 -6.48 2.32 5.81
N PHE A 472 -5.33 2.86 6.21
CA PHE A 472 -4.67 3.91 5.43
C PHE A 472 -4.34 3.40 4.03
N SER A 473 -4.79 4.10 2.99
CA SER A 473 -4.65 3.68 1.59
C SER A 473 -3.21 3.79 1.10
N GLN A 474 -2.47 4.78 1.61
CA GLN A 474 -1.08 5.08 1.26
C GLN A 474 -0.31 5.51 2.52
N SER A 475 1.02 5.44 2.46
CA SER A 475 1.90 5.85 3.55
C SER A 475 3.13 6.57 3.04
N TYR A 476 3.51 7.66 3.74
CA TYR A 476 4.86 8.22 3.61
C TYR A 476 5.91 7.16 3.97
N THR A 477 7.15 7.38 3.58
CA THR A 477 8.20 6.38 3.65
C THR A 477 9.53 6.99 4.07
N TYR A 478 10.52 6.15 4.39
CA TYR A 478 11.89 6.61 4.63
C TYR A 478 12.68 6.92 3.35
N PHE A 479 12.05 6.92 2.18
CA PHE A 479 12.71 7.24 0.91
C PHE A 479 13.54 8.52 1.01
N THR A 480 13.03 9.58 1.66
CA THR A 480 13.68 10.88 1.79
C THR A 480 15.14 10.77 2.27
N TRP A 481 15.45 9.78 3.12
CA TRP A 481 16.78 9.58 3.71
C TRP A 481 17.57 8.40 3.13
N ARG A 482 17.03 7.70 2.13
CA ARG A 482 17.73 6.60 1.44
C ARG A 482 18.41 7.16 0.20
N ASN A 483 19.75 7.27 0.21
CA ASN A 483 20.50 7.95 -0.83
C ASN A 483 21.55 7.05 -1.50
N THR A 484 22.00 5.98 -0.84
CA THR A 484 22.97 5.05 -1.39
C THR A 484 22.31 3.89 -2.13
N LYS A 485 23.05 3.25 -3.04
CA LYS A 485 22.61 2.05 -3.76
C LYS A 485 22.13 0.95 -2.82
N ALA A 486 22.89 0.68 -1.75
CA ALA A 486 22.55 -0.35 -0.79
C ALA A 486 21.24 -0.04 -0.03
N GLU A 487 21.13 1.18 0.50
CA GLU A 487 19.91 1.61 1.23
C GLU A 487 18.66 1.59 0.36
N LEU A 488 18.74 2.08 -0.88
CA LEU A 488 17.62 2.09 -1.81
C LEU A 488 17.22 0.67 -2.21
N THR A 489 18.21 -0.19 -2.52
CA THR A 489 17.95 -1.59 -2.89
C THR A 489 17.27 -2.35 -1.75
N GLU A 490 17.84 -2.25 -0.53
CA GLU A 490 17.28 -2.92 0.65
C GLU A 490 15.86 -2.44 0.94
N TYR A 491 15.67 -1.14 1.02
CA TYR A 491 14.39 -0.55 1.41
C TYR A 491 13.27 -0.79 0.38
N VAL A 492 13.56 -0.63 -0.91
CA VAL A 492 12.57 -0.88 -1.96
C VAL A 492 12.25 -2.38 -2.08
N THR A 493 13.24 -3.25 -1.87
CA THR A 493 13.02 -4.71 -1.81
C THR A 493 12.10 -5.06 -0.63
N GLU A 494 12.34 -4.49 0.56
CA GLU A 494 11.46 -4.66 1.72
C GLU A 494 10.01 -4.28 1.38
N LEU A 495 9.79 -3.11 0.78
CA LEU A 495 8.45 -2.61 0.45
C LEU A 495 7.76 -3.41 -0.66
N ALA A 496 8.53 -3.94 -1.63
CA ALA A 496 7.97 -4.54 -2.84
C ALA A 496 7.88 -6.06 -2.82
N GLN A 497 8.73 -6.75 -2.01
CA GLN A 497 8.91 -8.20 -2.09
C GLN A 497 8.70 -8.93 -0.76
N THR A 498 8.22 -8.23 0.27
CA THR A 498 7.81 -8.85 1.53
C THR A 498 6.30 -8.79 1.69
N GLU A 499 5.78 -9.27 2.82
CA GLU A 499 4.36 -9.16 3.18
C GLU A 499 3.84 -7.70 3.13
N LEU A 500 4.72 -6.71 3.29
CA LEU A 500 4.37 -5.29 3.17
C LEU A 500 3.71 -4.97 1.83
N ALA A 501 4.11 -5.62 0.75
CA ALA A 501 3.55 -5.44 -0.58
C ALA A 501 2.02 -5.69 -0.65
N GLU A 502 1.48 -6.46 0.29
CA GLU A 502 0.07 -6.83 0.33
C GLU A 502 -0.83 -5.76 0.96
N PHE A 503 -0.26 -4.86 1.79
CA PHE A 503 -1.07 -3.87 2.51
C PHE A 503 -0.44 -2.47 2.62
N TYR A 504 0.86 -2.30 2.40
CA TYR A 504 1.57 -1.04 2.54
C TYR A 504 1.83 -0.44 1.15
N ARG A 505 1.10 0.61 0.75
CA ARG A 505 1.36 1.32 -0.52
C ARG A 505 2.27 2.53 -0.26
N PRO A 506 3.51 2.49 -0.74
CA PRO A 506 4.47 3.56 -0.53
C PRO A 506 4.14 4.79 -1.36
N ASN A 507 4.17 5.98 -0.74
CA ASN A 507 4.15 7.27 -1.41
C ASN A 507 5.49 7.96 -1.15
N PHE A 508 6.30 8.17 -2.19
CA PHE A 508 7.67 8.67 -2.08
C PHE A 508 7.72 10.19 -2.18
N TRP A 509 8.28 10.83 -1.15
CA TRP A 509 8.45 12.27 -1.11
C TRP A 509 9.94 12.61 -1.01
N PRO A 510 10.57 13.25 -2.02
CA PRO A 510 11.95 13.70 -1.92
C PRO A 510 12.11 14.90 -0.98
N ASN A 511 11.08 15.72 -0.81
CA ASN A 511 11.02 16.83 0.14
C ASN A 511 9.59 16.97 0.71
N THR A 512 9.48 17.64 1.84
CA THR A 512 8.22 18.11 2.46
C THR A 512 8.46 19.49 3.06
N PRO A 513 7.45 20.24 3.49
CA PRO A 513 7.67 21.53 4.19
C PRO A 513 8.56 21.44 5.44
N ASP A 514 8.64 20.25 6.06
CA ASP A 514 9.43 19.99 7.26
C ASP A 514 10.79 19.33 6.97
N ILE A 515 11.02 18.85 5.74
CA ILE A 515 12.18 18.01 5.43
C ILE A 515 12.82 18.43 4.11
N LEU A 516 13.98 19.03 4.20
CA LEU A 516 14.93 19.23 3.13
C LEU A 516 16.19 18.43 3.46
N SER A 517 16.33 17.25 2.86
CA SER A 517 17.42 16.32 3.20
C SER A 517 18.81 16.91 2.88
N PRO A 518 19.89 16.52 3.59
CA PRO A 518 21.24 16.98 3.29
C PRO A 518 21.66 16.74 1.84
N PHE A 519 21.14 15.70 1.20
CA PHE A 519 21.40 15.40 -0.20
C PHE A 519 20.90 16.52 -1.13
N LEU A 520 19.71 17.07 -0.86
CA LEU A 520 19.18 18.20 -1.63
C LEU A 520 19.85 19.52 -1.26
N GLN A 521 20.19 19.74 0.02
CA GLN A 521 20.86 20.96 0.50
C GLN A 521 22.24 21.19 -0.17
N THR A 522 22.95 20.12 -0.54
CA THR A 522 24.33 20.22 -0.99
C THR A 522 24.56 19.80 -2.45
N GLY A 523 23.63 19.07 -3.04
CA GLY A 523 23.80 18.50 -4.37
C GLY A 523 23.29 19.39 -5.51
N GLY A 524 22.67 20.54 -5.20
CA GLY A 524 22.12 21.48 -6.17
C GLY A 524 21.12 20.85 -7.14
N ARG A 525 20.90 21.48 -8.30
CA ARG A 525 19.95 21.03 -9.32
C ARG A 525 20.07 19.53 -9.70
N PRO A 526 21.28 18.94 -9.85
CA PRO A 526 21.41 17.51 -10.12
C PRO A 526 20.76 16.62 -9.06
N ALA A 527 20.89 16.96 -7.77
CA ALA A 527 20.29 16.19 -6.69
C ALA A 527 18.76 16.15 -6.78
N PHE A 528 18.12 17.28 -7.12
CA PHE A 528 16.67 17.35 -7.34
C PHE A 528 16.25 16.44 -8.51
N ARG A 529 16.96 16.48 -9.64
CA ARG A 529 16.67 15.60 -10.79
C ARG A 529 16.86 14.11 -10.46
N ILE A 530 17.91 13.76 -9.74
CA ILE A 530 18.17 12.38 -9.26
C ILE A 530 17.02 11.90 -8.39
N ARG A 531 16.66 12.68 -7.37
CA ARG A 531 15.60 12.30 -6.42
C ARG A 531 14.23 12.25 -7.09
N LEU A 532 13.98 13.13 -8.06
CA LEU A 532 12.76 13.10 -8.88
C LEU A 532 12.61 11.76 -9.61
N VAL A 533 13.65 11.35 -10.37
CA VAL A 533 13.60 10.11 -11.15
C VAL A 533 13.44 8.90 -10.22
N LEU A 534 14.18 8.84 -9.12
CA LEU A 534 14.06 7.76 -8.15
C LEU A 534 12.65 7.68 -7.54
N ALA A 535 12.10 8.81 -7.08
CA ALA A 535 10.74 8.83 -6.51
C ALA A 535 9.69 8.40 -7.53
N ALA A 536 9.78 8.95 -8.74
CA ALA A 536 8.79 8.76 -9.79
C ALA A 536 8.82 7.36 -10.44
N THR A 537 9.92 6.60 -10.33
CA THR A 537 10.07 5.31 -11.01
C THR A 537 10.22 4.10 -10.07
N LEU A 538 10.68 4.29 -8.82
CA LEU A 538 10.71 3.22 -7.83
C LEU A 538 9.34 3.00 -7.20
N ALA A 539 8.60 4.08 -6.88
CA ALA A 539 7.24 4.00 -6.40
C ALA A 539 6.21 4.30 -7.51
N SER A 540 4.99 3.83 -7.32
CA SER A 540 3.87 4.14 -8.22
C SER A 540 3.11 5.41 -7.76
N THR A 541 3.24 5.82 -6.50
CA THR A 541 2.81 7.13 -6.00
C THR A 541 4.01 7.91 -5.48
N TYR A 542 4.07 9.19 -5.84
CA TYR A 542 5.08 10.11 -5.32
C TYR A 542 4.51 11.52 -5.24
N GLY A 543 5.16 12.38 -4.45
CA GLY A 543 4.79 13.79 -4.38
C GLY A 543 6.00 14.69 -4.24
N ILE A 544 5.81 15.97 -4.56
CA ILE A 544 6.77 17.04 -4.29
C ILE A 544 6.07 18.17 -3.53
N TYR A 545 6.80 18.83 -2.67
CA TYR A 545 6.41 20.12 -2.08
C TYR A 545 6.85 21.26 -3.01
N SER A 546 5.98 22.26 -3.23
CA SER A 546 6.20 23.41 -4.10
C SER A 546 7.51 24.16 -3.78
N GLY A 547 8.23 24.57 -4.83
CA GLY A 547 9.62 25.04 -4.75
C GLY A 547 10.66 23.95 -5.10
N TYR A 548 10.25 22.68 -5.10
CA TYR A 548 11.09 21.59 -5.59
C TYR A 548 11.45 21.76 -7.07
N GLU A 549 10.48 22.16 -7.88
CA GLU A 549 10.68 22.46 -9.31
C GLU A 549 11.64 23.63 -9.56
N LEU A 550 11.84 24.50 -8.57
CA LEU A 550 12.79 25.61 -8.58
C LEU A 550 14.16 25.22 -7.99
N CYS A 551 14.28 23.99 -7.47
CA CYS A 551 15.44 23.51 -6.74
C CYS A 551 15.78 24.35 -5.50
N GLU A 552 14.73 24.75 -4.72
CA GLU A 552 14.94 25.48 -3.47
C GLU A 552 15.70 24.60 -2.47
N ASP A 553 16.94 24.97 -2.13
CA ASP A 553 17.87 24.19 -1.29
C ASP A 553 18.35 24.94 -0.03
N ASP A 554 17.81 26.11 0.26
CA ASP A 554 18.14 26.90 1.45
C ASP A 554 17.58 26.25 2.73
N ALA A 555 18.46 25.80 3.62
CA ALA A 555 18.12 25.18 4.88
C ALA A 555 18.55 26.01 6.08
N LEU A 556 17.88 25.81 7.22
CA LEU A 556 18.38 26.28 8.51
C LEU A 556 19.68 25.56 8.86
N LEU A 557 20.69 26.32 9.30
CA LEU A 557 22.03 25.78 9.54
C LEU A 557 22.01 24.55 10.46
N GLY A 558 22.51 23.43 9.93
CA GLY A 558 22.60 22.15 10.65
C GLY A 558 21.26 21.46 10.89
N ARG A 559 20.22 21.82 10.15
CA ARG A 559 18.88 21.23 10.22
C ARG A 559 18.41 20.76 8.84
N GLU A 560 17.38 19.95 8.85
CA GLU A 560 16.67 19.52 7.62
C GLU A 560 15.46 20.43 7.32
N GLU A 561 15.24 21.48 8.08
CA GLU A 561 14.14 22.43 7.90
C GLU A 561 14.55 23.53 6.90
N TYR A 562 13.62 23.95 6.06
CA TYR A 562 13.83 25.06 5.14
C TYR A 562 14.08 26.39 5.89
N LEU A 563 15.02 27.19 5.40
CA LEU A 563 15.14 28.59 5.80
C LEU A 563 13.94 29.36 5.21
N ASN A 564 13.35 30.23 6.02
CA ASN A 564 12.13 30.97 5.66
C ASN A 564 11.00 30.06 5.16
N SER A 565 10.73 29.00 5.95
CA SER A 565 9.74 27.98 5.61
C SER A 565 8.34 28.58 5.44
N GLU A 566 7.63 28.17 4.40
CA GLU A 566 6.21 28.49 4.16
C GLU A 566 5.28 28.08 5.31
N LYS A 567 5.74 27.20 6.17
CA LYS A 567 5.05 26.81 7.39
C LYS A 567 4.85 28.00 8.34
N PHE A 568 5.75 28.99 8.27
CA PHE A 568 5.76 30.17 9.16
C PHE A 568 5.76 31.49 8.41
N GLU A 569 5.89 31.47 7.10
CA GLU A 569 6.03 32.67 6.25
C GLU A 569 5.19 32.56 5.00
N ILE A 570 5.00 33.69 4.29
CA ILE A 570 4.38 33.73 3.00
C ILE A 570 5.50 33.88 1.97
N LYS A 571 5.59 32.95 1.01
CA LYS A 571 6.57 33.01 -0.08
C LYS A 571 5.93 33.49 -1.37
N VAL A 572 6.63 34.36 -2.09
CA VAL A 572 6.32 34.71 -3.48
C VAL A 572 7.43 34.16 -4.35
N ARG A 573 7.09 33.33 -5.32
CA ARG A 573 8.04 32.64 -6.19
C ARG A 573 7.96 33.12 -7.63
N ASP A 574 9.11 33.24 -8.28
CA ASP A 574 9.18 33.30 -9.75
C ASP A 574 9.22 31.86 -10.31
N TRP A 575 8.05 31.36 -10.70
CA TRP A 575 7.88 30.03 -11.24
C TRP A 575 8.63 29.78 -12.56
N ASN A 576 9.10 30.83 -13.23
CA ASN A 576 9.90 30.77 -14.45
C ASN A 576 11.38 31.04 -14.21
N ALA A 577 11.82 31.05 -12.94
CA ALA A 577 13.23 31.27 -12.60
C ALA A 577 14.15 30.34 -13.42
N PRO A 578 15.28 30.84 -13.92
CA PRO A 578 16.23 30.02 -14.67
C PRO A 578 16.76 28.86 -13.82
N GLY A 579 16.99 27.70 -14.45
CA GLY A 579 17.51 26.51 -13.78
C GLY A 579 16.45 25.64 -13.12
N ASN A 580 15.14 26.00 -13.24
CA ASN A 580 14.06 25.12 -12.81
C ASN A 580 14.08 23.75 -13.53
N ILE A 581 13.35 22.77 -12.97
CA ILE A 581 13.24 21.41 -13.51
C ILE A 581 11.80 21.04 -13.91
N ARG A 582 10.98 22.01 -14.24
CA ARG A 582 9.57 21.79 -14.63
C ARG A 582 9.43 20.87 -15.84
N ASP A 583 10.31 21.02 -16.83
CA ASP A 583 10.34 20.17 -18.03
C ASP A 583 10.79 18.74 -17.68
N ASP A 584 11.74 18.56 -16.77
CA ASP A 584 12.17 17.25 -16.27
C ASP A 584 10.98 16.54 -15.56
N ILE A 585 10.21 17.28 -14.75
CA ILE A 585 9.01 16.76 -14.07
C ILE A 585 7.94 16.35 -15.09
N ALA A 586 7.65 17.21 -16.06
CA ALA A 586 6.68 16.91 -17.10
C ALA A 586 7.08 15.68 -17.92
N ALA A 587 8.37 15.55 -18.26
CA ALA A 587 8.91 14.42 -19.00
C ALA A 587 8.75 13.11 -18.23
N ILE A 588 9.16 13.08 -16.95
CA ILE A 588 9.06 11.84 -16.14
C ILE A 588 7.60 11.45 -15.86
N ASN A 589 6.71 12.40 -15.61
CA ASN A 589 5.30 12.14 -15.42
C ASN A 589 4.61 11.61 -16.68
N ARG A 590 4.99 12.10 -17.87
CA ARG A 590 4.56 11.52 -19.13
C ARG A 590 5.04 10.08 -19.29
N ILE A 591 6.32 9.82 -19.05
CA ILE A 591 6.89 8.47 -19.10
C ILE A 591 6.13 7.52 -18.16
N ARG A 592 5.80 7.96 -16.95
CA ARG A 592 5.02 7.16 -16.00
C ARG A 592 3.64 6.80 -16.54
N ARG A 593 2.91 7.74 -17.11
CA ARG A 593 1.56 7.51 -17.65
C ARG A 593 1.56 6.58 -18.86
N GLU A 594 2.57 6.70 -19.72
CA GLU A 594 2.67 5.93 -20.96
C GLU A 594 3.17 4.48 -20.73
N ASN A 595 3.66 4.16 -19.52
CA ASN A 595 4.31 2.87 -19.25
C ASN A 595 3.68 2.16 -18.04
N PRO A 596 2.79 1.18 -18.26
CA PRO A 596 2.13 0.41 -17.20
C PRO A 596 3.09 -0.27 -16.22
N ALA A 597 4.32 -0.56 -16.62
CA ALA A 597 5.36 -1.08 -15.72
C ALA A 597 5.63 -0.17 -14.51
N LEU A 598 5.34 1.14 -14.59
CA LEU A 598 5.50 2.11 -13.50
C LEU A 598 4.22 2.30 -12.65
N HIS A 599 3.12 1.63 -13.00
CA HIS A 599 1.85 1.78 -12.28
C HIS A 599 1.78 0.92 -11.01
N ASP A 600 2.77 0.06 -10.80
CA ASP A 600 2.87 -0.81 -9.62
C ASP A 600 4.30 -0.79 -9.05
N TRP A 601 4.44 -0.57 -7.73
CA TRP A 601 5.74 -0.55 -7.07
C TRP A 601 6.32 -1.95 -6.86
N ARG A 602 5.49 -3.00 -6.85
CA ARG A 602 5.84 -4.39 -6.50
C ARG A 602 6.77 -5.06 -7.53
N HIS A 603 6.66 -4.68 -8.79
CA HIS A 603 7.36 -5.34 -9.89
C HIS A 603 8.73 -4.73 -10.17
N VAL A 604 9.55 -4.54 -9.14
CA VAL A 604 10.90 -4.02 -9.26
C VAL A 604 11.94 -5.13 -9.13
N SER A 605 12.95 -5.10 -9.99
CA SER A 605 14.12 -5.98 -9.94
C SER A 605 15.39 -5.14 -10.05
N PHE A 606 16.37 -5.39 -9.16
CA PHE A 606 17.64 -4.68 -9.19
C PHE A 606 18.67 -5.48 -9.97
N TYR A 607 19.42 -4.78 -10.81
CA TYR A 607 20.42 -5.37 -11.69
C TYR A 607 21.82 -4.84 -11.40
N ARG A 608 22.81 -5.52 -11.94
CA ARG A 608 24.20 -5.17 -11.75
C ARG A 608 24.61 -3.95 -12.59
N ALA A 609 25.26 -2.99 -11.93
CA ALA A 609 26.15 -1.99 -12.51
C ALA A 609 27.52 -2.13 -11.83
N ASP A 610 28.63 -1.97 -12.56
CA ASP A 610 29.99 -2.07 -12.02
C ASP A 610 30.45 -0.83 -11.25
N ASP A 611 29.54 0.07 -10.99
CA ASP A 611 29.74 1.30 -10.24
C ASP A 611 28.77 1.38 -9.08
N ASP A 612 29.26 1.57 -7.86
CA ASP A 612 28.45 1.65 -6.66
C ASP A 612 27.69 2.98 -6.54
N ALA A 613 28.12 4.00 -7.27
CA ALA A 613 27.36 5.25 -7.38
C ALA A 613 26.21 5.18 -8.38
N VAL A 614 26.00 4.05 -9.06
CA VAL A 614 24.91 3.88 -10.03
C VAL A 614 23.95 2.80 -9.58
N LEU A 615 22.67 3.19 -9.40
CA LEU A 615 21.57 2.27 -9.18
C LEU A 615 20.97 1.87 -10.54
N PHE A 616 20.89 0.56 -10.79
CA PHE A 616 20.30 0.01 -12.01
C PHE A 616 19.20 -1.00 -11.66
N TYR A 617 18.02 -0.78 -12.19
CA TYR A 617 16.83 -1.60 -11.90
C TYR A 617 15.87 -1.62 -13.08
N GLY A 618 14.94 -2.57 -13.05
CA GLY A 618 13.89 -2.68 -14.04
C GLY A 618 12.52 -2.90 -13.43
N LYS A 619 11.50 -2.60 -14.23
CA LYS A 619 10.09 -2.87 -13.95
C LYS A 619 9.44 -3.47 -15.19
N ARG A 620 8.47 -4.37 -14.96
CA ARG A 620 7.78 -5.05 -16.04
C ARG A 620 6.27 -5.17 -15.77
N SER A 621 5.47 -4.94 -16.80
CA SER A 621 4.03 -5.24 -16.81
C SER A 621 3.68 -5.78 -18.20
N GLY A 622 3.46 -7.09 -18.30
CA GLY A 622 3.30 -7.76 -19.59
C GLY A 622 4.51 -7.52 -20.51
N ASP A 623 4.25 -6.98 -21.68
CA ASP A 623 5.29 -6.67 -22.70
C ASP A 623 5.94 -5.29 -22.48
N ASN A 624 5.44 -4.49 -21.54
CA ASN A 624 6.06 -3.22 -21.20
C ASN A 624 7.20 -3.46 -20.21
N VAL A 625 8.44 -3.30 -20.70
CA VAL A 625 9.68 -3.50 -19.94
C VAL A 625 10.46 -2.21 -19.91
N LEU A 626 10.70 -1.70 -18.71
CA LEU A 626 11.53 -0.53 -18.46
C LEU A 626 12.77 -0.90 -17.65
N LEU A 627 13.92 -0.35 -18.03
CA LEU A 627 15.14 -0.35 -17.23
C LEU A 627 15.51 1.09 -16.92
N VAL A 628 15.95 1.32 -15.68
CA VAL A 628 16.29 2.66 -15.19
C VAL A 628 17.68 2.62 -14.58
N ALA A 629 18.55 3.49 -15.08
CA ALA A 629 19.89 3.71 -14.50
C ALA A 629 19.96 5.13 -13.94
N VAL A 630 20.38 5.27 -12.68
CA VAL A 630 20.46 6.56 -11.99
C VAL A 630 21.84 6.71 -11.37
N ASN A 631 22.52 7.79 -11.73
CA ASN A 631 23.71 8.26 -11.03
C ASN A 631 23.29 8.85 -9.68
N LEU A 632 23.74 8.27 -8.58
CA LEU A 632 23.44 8.70 -7.22
C LEU A 632 24.40 9.79 -6.69
N ASP A 633 25.46 10.09 -7.46
CA ASP A 633 26.40 11.17 -7.14
C ASP A 633 26.03 12.44 -7.92
N PRO A 634 25.55 13.51 -7.25
CA PRO A 634 25.16 14.75 -7.92
C PRO A 634 26.35 15.57 -8.44
N LEU A 635 27.59 15.18 -8.11
CA LEU A 635 28.80 15.98 -8.37
C LEU A 635 29.71 15.37 -9.44
N ALA A 636 29.73 14.04 -9.60
CA ALA A 636 30.64 13.36 -10.49
C ALA A 636 29.93 12.65 -11.65
N VAL A 637 30.61 12.59 -12.78
CA VAL A 637 30.18 11.81 -13.96
C VAL A 637 30.56 10.35 -13.77
N HIS A 638 29.63 9.45 -14.03
CA HIS A 638 29.81 8.01 -13.99
C HIS A 638 29.54 7.40 -15.36
N ASP A 639 30.29 6.36 -15.72
CA ASP A 639 30.24 5.69 -17.05
C ASP A 639 30.22 4.15 -16.86
N PRO A 640 29.21 3.61 -16.14
CA PRO A 640 29.17 2.20 -15.79
C PRO A 640 28.89 1.27 -16.96
N LEU A 641 29.27 0.00 -16.78
CA LEU A 641 28.65 -1.12 -17.49
C LEU A 641 27.37 -1.54 -16.80
N LEU A 642 26.30 -1.66 -17.56
CA LEU A 642 24.97 -2.06 -17.12
C LEU A 642 24.69 -3.49 -17.63
N TRP A 643 24.44 -4.43 -16.72
CA TRP A 643 24.09 -5.82 -17.07
C TRP A 643 22.57 -5.97 -17.21
N LEU A 644 22.10 -6.03 -18.44
CA LEU A 644 20.69 -6.24 -18.74
C LEU A 644 20.29 -7.71 -18.49
N PRO A 645 19.09 -7.97 -18.05
CA PRO A 645 18.57 -9.32 -17.80
C PRO A 645 18.08 -9.99 -19.10
N THR A 646 18.95 -10.11 -20.12
CA THR A 646 18.57 -10.62 -21.45
C THR A 646 17.95 -12.00 -21.38
N GLY A 647 18.46 -12.89 -20.51
CA GLY A 647 17.90 -14.23 -20.29
C GLY A 647 16.49 -14.21 -19.77
N ASP A 648 16.19 -13.35 -18.76
CA ASP A 648 14.84 -13.21 -18.18
C ASP A 648 13.84 -12.59 -19.18
N LEU A 649 14.36 -11.89 -20.17
CA LEU A 649 13.56 -11.25 -21.23
C LEU A 649 13.42 -12.13 -22.48
N GLY A 650 14.02 -13.32 -22.49
CA GLY A 650 14.00 -14.23 -23.63
C GLY A 650 14.81 -13.74 -24.83
N ILE A 651 15.76 -12.83 -24.61
CA ILE A 651 16.63 -12.27 -25.65
C ILE A 651 17.91 -13.13 -25.70
N ALA A 652 18.21 -13.72 -26.87
CA ALA A 652 19.43 -14.48 -27.07
C ALA A 652 20.67 -13.55 -27.10
N ASP A 653 21.83 -14.07 -26.68
CA ASP A 653 23.06 -13.27 -26.51
C ASP A 653 23.54 -12.57 -27.80
N ASP A 654 23.26 -13.16 -28.95
CA ASP A 654 23.61 -12.65 -30.27
C ASP A 654 22.48 -11.94 -31.02
N GLU A 655 21.28 -11.90 -30.43
CA GLU A 655 20.10 -11.28 -31.03
C GLU A 655 20.14 -9.76 -30.81
N PRO A 656 19.92 -8.95 -31.90
CA PRO A 656 19.78 -7.52 -31.74
C PRO A 656 18.40 -7.18 -31.20
N TYR A 657 18.32 -6.27 -30.24
CA TYR A 657 17.07 -5.77 -29.69
C TYR A 657 16.99 -4.25 -29.68
N ALA A 658 15.80 -3.71 -29.84
CA ALA A 658 15.57 -2.27 -29.87
C ALA A 658 15.42 -1.70 -28.46
N VAL A 659 16.13 -0.62 -28.20
CA VAL A 659 16.09 0.13 -26.92
C VAL A 659 15.78 1.58 -27.22
N GLU A 660 14.80 2.12 -26.55
CA GLU A 660 14.42 3.52 -26.61
C GLU A 660 14.74 4.18 -25.27
N GLU A 661 15.66 5.14 -25.26
CA GLU A 661 15.91 5.97 -24.08
C GLU A 661 14.90 7.12 -24.06
N LEU A 662 14.08 7.19 -23.02
CA LEU A 662 12.85 7.99 -23.00
C LEU A 662 13.06 9.44 -22.55
N LEU A 663 14.08 9.74 -21.72
CA LEU A 663 14.36 11.11 -21.25
C LEU A 663 15.01 11.94 -22.34
N GLY A 664 15.97 11.38 -23.05
CA GLY A 664 16.66 12.03 -24.18
C GLY A 664 16.00 11.76 -25.54
N ALA A 665 14.92 10.95 -25.59
CA ALA A 665 14.20 10.55 -26.80
C ALA A 665 15.10 9.95 -27.91
N THR A 666 16.07 9.10 -27.51
CA THR A 666 17.03 8.44 -28.43
C THR A 666 16.70 6.97 -28.62
N LYS A 667 17.06 6.44 -29.80
CA LYS A 667 16.82 5.04 -30.15
C LYS A 667 18.15 4.33 -30.43
N HIS A 668 18.28 3.13 -29.90
CA HIS A 668 19.47 2.30 -29.99
C HIS A 668 19.08 0.89 -30.42
N VAL A 669 20.03 0.21 -31.04
CA VAL A 669 19.97 -1.24 -31.27
C VAL A 669 21.14 -1.83 -30.50
N TRP A 670 20.83 -2.62 -29.49
CA TRP A 670 21.82 -3.29 -28.66
C TRP A 670 21.89 -4.78 -29.01
N ARG A 671 22.97 -5.42 -28.59
CA ARG A 671 23.22 -6.86 -28.78
C ARG A 671 23.97 -7.38 -27.55
N GLY A 672 23.43 -8.44 -26.95
CA GLY A 672 23.99 -9.03 -25.74
C GLY A 672 23.93 -8.11 -24.53
N SER A 673 24.78 -8.36 -23.54
CA SER A 673 24.94 -7.61 -22.26
C SER A 673 26.36 -7.84 -21.77
N PRO A 674 27.05 -6.86 -21.12
CA PRO A 674 26.55 -5.55 -20.67
C PRO A 674 26.75 -4.43 -21.72
N HIS A 675 26.13 -3.27 -21.42
CA HIS A 675 26.26 -2.03 -22.20
C HIS A 675 26.82 -0.89 -21.34
N ARG A 676 27.71 -0.08 -21.94
CA ARG A 676 28.25 1.11 -21.28
C ARG A 676 27.30 2.29 -21.49
N TRP A 677 27.04 3.05 -20.41
CA TRP A 677 26.15 4.22 -20.46
C TRP A 677 26.66 5.36 -19.56
N ARG A 678 27.00 6.50 -20.17
CA ARG A 678 27.50 7.67 -19.46
C ARG A 678 26.34 8.44 -18.81
N LEU A 679 26.43 8.67 -17.50
CA LEU A 679 25.51 9.44 -16.68
C LEU A 679 26.23 10.69 -16.14
N ASP A 680 25.85 11.84 -16.67
CA ASP A 680 26.43 13.15 -16.32
C ASP A 680 25.39 13.90 -15.46
N PRO A 681 25.71 14.23 -14.19
CA PRO A 681 24.72 14.82 -13.29
C PRO A 681 24.18 16.17 -13.79
N GLN A 682 24.95 16.92 -14.53
CA GLN A 682 24.52 18.23 -15.07
C GLN A 682 23.62 18.09 -16.31
N LEU A 683 23.85 17.08 -17.13
CA LEU A 683 23.14 16.90 -18.41
C LEU A 683 22.01 15.86 -18.28
N ASN A 684 22.35 14.63 -17.87
CA ASN A 684 21.47 13.47 -17.81
C ASN A 684 21.85 12.54 -16.65
N PRO A 685 21.45 12.88 -15.40
CA PRO A 685 21.79 12.09 -14.21
C PRO A 685 21.14 10.69 -14.20
N ALA A 686 20.17 10.48 -15.08
CA ALA A 686 19.46 9.22 -15.19
C ALA A 686 19.13 8.91 -16.66
N ALA A 687 18.86 7.63 -16.93
CA ALA A 687 18.32 7.15 -18.19
C ALA A 687 17.17 6.17 -17.93
N VAL A 688 16.11 6.28 -18.73
CA VAL A 688 14.94 5.38 -18.68
C VAL A 688 14.83 4.69 -20.03
N PHE A 689 15.11 3.40 -20.06
CA PHE A 689 15.11 2.59 -21.27
C PHE A 689 13.82 1.78 -21.39
N ARG A 690 13.14 1.90 -22.51
CA ARG A 690 12.06 1.00 -22.89
C ARG A 690 12.60 -0.04 -23.86
N LEU A 691 12.50 -1.31 -23.49
CA LEU A 691 12.89 -2.41 -24.35
C LEU A 691 11.69 -2.85 -25.19
N LYS A 692 11.89 -3.01 -26.46
CA LYS A 692 10.95 -3.70 -27.34
C LYS A 692 11.43 -5.13 -27.51
N VAL A 693 10.86 -6.02 -26.73
CA VAL A 693 11.04 -7.45 -26.90
C VAL A 693 10.12 -7.84 -28.06
N THR A 694 10.68 -8.27 -29.17
CA THR A 694 9.90 -8.85 -30.28
C THR A 694 9.44 -10.23 -29.81
N PRO A 695 8.12 -10.54 -29.83
CA PRO A 695 7.62 -11.82 -29.37
C PRO A 695 8.11 -12.98 -30.20
#